data_fd2ce1e5deac2e29106ff282624df009
#
_entry.id   fd2ce1e5deac2e29106ff282624df009
#
_cell.length_a   1.000
_cell.length_b   1.000
_cell.length_c   1.000
_cell.angle_alpha   90.00
_cell.angle_beta   90.00
_cell.angle_gamma   90.00
#
_symmetry.space_group_name_H-M   'P 1'
#
loop_
_entity.id
_entity.type
_entity.pdbx_description
1 polymer ?
#
loop_
_entity_poly.entity_id
_entity_poly.type
_entity_poly.pdbx_seq_one_letter_code
_entity_poly.pdbx_strand_id
1 'polypeptide(L)'
;MAADEWPQRLIRFTNWSRAEATAVEHLLPVLTDQESELAQWSFLRKYHWWRLRYRAAGPDSAKALDAALDELVDAGVLASWTAGIYEPEEAAFGGPAAMKIAHTLFHYDSRHLLDEATRQQAASGPQLGRRELAVLLLSVAMRAAGLDWYEQGDVWAKIAAERPGDEVCSPQRHRAAVHRLMTVDVSTTSRSVTQGRLAPLAEWIATFEWFGQQLADLNRQGRLERGLRAVIAHHGIFHFNRLGLPAQDQHTLSTLAKEVVMGTSDKTASTQAEGAASTTVNGVNSDTIEAPSANRLRAQLIDHLVETGCVRTPRVEEAMRTVPRHLFVPNAPLEKAYGNAPVDTKFDRSGRSISCASQPDIVAMMLEQLDVQPGQKILELGAGTGFNAGLLGYLVGETGHVTTIDVDEDIVDGARGGLAAADIHNVEVILGDGAVGHAPNAPYDRIEATVGAHGVPHAWLDQLAPGGRLLTPLRLRGSVSRSIAFENQDGAWRSVGSQMNTFMPLRRGIADDPRVFVPLDPDNTVTLVTNGDQKVDADALSDIFRQPRTEVWTGVTFRGPESAEYLELWLACAMPNGLSRMPANNKAIENGLVTAPYPSSTAVFEDGTLTYLTRRPYTKKAPDGATLYEFGIIGHGPGAEALASDVADQVRTWNQGFRALDVGFEIQPLDSAPLAPKPGRFAFDNPLNRIVIEWQ
;
A
#
# COMPACT_ATOMS: atom_id res chain seq x y z
N MET A 1 -7.91 -8.53 -44.51
CA MET A 1 -7.32 -7.97 -43.26
C MET A 1 -7.74 -8.86 -42.14
N ALA A 2 -6.80 -9.24 -41.27
CA ALA A 2 -7.13 -10.02 -40.09
C ALA A 2 -8.02 -9.19 -39.14
N ALA A 3 -8.94 -9.81 -38.44
CA ALA A 3 -9.96 -9.14 -37.62
C ALA A 3 -9.41 -8.28 -36.43
N ASP A 4 -8.09 -8.19 -36.29
CA ASP A 4 -7.39 -7.48 -35.19
C ASP A 4 -6.38 -6.42 -35.70
N GLU A 5 -6.42 -6.03 -36.98
CA GLU A 5 -5.53 -5.00 -37.54
C GLU A 5 -6.01 -3.59 -37.19
N TRP A 6 -5.07 -2.76 -36.69
CA TRP A 6 -5.28 -1.34 -36.37
C TRP A 6 -4.50 -0.45 -37.34
N PRO A 7 -5.09 -0.07 -38.49
CA PRO A 7 -4.48 0.92 -39.37
C PRO A 7 -4.22 2.23 -38.67
N GLN A 8 -3.14 2.92 -39.09
CA GLN A 8 -2.78 4.23 -38.58
C GLN A 8 -2.71 5.26 -39.70
N ARG A 9 -3.21 6.47 -39.44
CA ARG A 9 -3.01 7.65 -40.28
C ARG A 9 -2.27 8.70 -39.49
N LEU A 10 -1.23 9.25 -40.10
CA LEU A 10 -0.46 10.38 -39.60
C LEU A 10 -1.06 11.64 -40.21
N ILE A 11 -1.74 12.46 -39.42
CA ILE A 11 -2.45 13.65 -39.84
C ILE A 11 -1.64 14.88 -39.47
N ARG A 12 -1.34 15.76 -40.43
CA ARG A 12 -0.68 17.03 -40.22
C ARG A 12 -1.66 18.17 -40.42
N PHE A 13 -1.87 18.96 -39.41
CA PHE A 13 -2.71 20.16 -39.47
C PHE A 13 -1.94 21.33 -40.06
N THR A 14 -2.63 22.23 -40.77
CA THR A 14 -2.04 23.44 -41.33
C THR A 14 -1.50 24.38 -40.27
N ASN A 15 -2.14 24.40 -39.10
CA ASN A 15 -1.70 25.16 -37.91
C ASN A 15 -1.75 24.29 -36.67
N TRP A 16 -0.58 23.97 -36.09
CA TRP A 16 -0.49 23.12 -34.90
C TRP A 16 -1.18 23.70 -33.68
N SER A 17 -1.11 25.02 -33.46
CA SER A 17 -1.75 25.66 -32.29
C SER A 17 -3.28 25.63 -32.36
N ARG A 18 -3.85 25.43 -33.55
CA ARG A 18 -5.30 25.27 -33.79
C ARG A 18 -5.71 23.84 -34.10
N ALA A 19 -4.78 22.89 -34.08
CA ALA A 19 -5.04 21.52 -34.50
C ALA A 19 -6.26 20.89 -33.83
N GLU A 20 -6.48 21.15 -32.55
CA GLU A 20 -7.63 20.64 -31.82
C GLU A 20 -8.94 21.31 -32.25
N ALA A 21 -8.96 22.63 -32.36
CA ALA A 21 -10.16 23.33 -32.84
C ALA A 21 -10.52 22.86 -34.25
N THR A 22 -9.51 22.67 -35.14
CA THR A 22 -9.69 22.14 -36.48
C THR A 22 -10.18 20.66 -36.43
N ALA A 23 -9.68 19.86 -35.50
CA ALA A 23 -10.14 18.49 -35.34
C ALA A 23 -11.59 18.41 -34.86
N VAL A 24 -12.00 19.28 -33.92
CA VAL A 24 -13.39 19.40 -33.47
C VAL A 24 -14.31 19.82 -34.62
N GLU A 25 -13.90 20.81 -35.39
CA GLU A 25 -14.74 21.41 -36.41
C GLU A 25 -14.87 20.53 -37.67
N HIS A 26 -13.81 19.80 -38.05
CA HIS A 26 -13.77 19.10 -39.34
C HIS A 26 -13.50 17.60 -39.26
N LEU A 27 -12.65 17.13 -38.33
CA LEU A 27 -12.29 15.71 -38.22
C LEU A 27 -13.31 14.94 -37.40
N LEU A 28 -13.82 15.49 -36.29
CA LEU A 28 -14.82 14.82 -35.45
C LEU A 28 -16.11 14.48 -36.22
N PRO A 29 -16.68 15.36 -37.02
CA PRO A 29 -17.82 15.01 -37.89
C PRO A 29 -17.53 13.81 -38.77
N VAL A 30 -16.39 13.77 -39.47
CA VAL A 30 -15.98 12.64 -40.32
C VAL A 30 -15.93 11.35 -39.52
N LEU A 31 -15.34 11.37 -38.33
CA LEU A 31 -15.23 10.18 -37.47
C LEU A 31 -16.60 9.73 -36.93
N THR A 32 -17.51 10.68 -36.70
CA THR A 32 -18.87 10.40 -36.19
C THR A 32 -19.77 9.86 -37.30
N ASP A 33 -19.73 10.47 -38.49
CA ASP A 33 -20.51 10.00 -39.64
C ASP A 33 -20.11 8.61 -40.10
N GLN A 34 -18.85 8.21 -39.89
CA GLN A 34 -18.32 6.89 -40.18
C GLN A 34 -18.33 5.91 -39.00
N GLU A 35 -19.06 6.20 -37.93
CA GLU A 35 -19.06 5.40 -36.68
C GLU A 35 -19.55 3.94 -36.94
N SER A 36 -20.42 3.71 -37.90
CA SER A 36 -20.82 2.36 -38.33
C SER A 36 -19.72 1.60 -39.07
N GLU A 37 -18.79 2.31 -39.70
CA GLU A 37 -17.68 1.80 -40.49
C GLU A 37 -16.39 1.66 -39.67
N LEU A 38 -16.21 2.53 -38.66
CA LEU A 38 -15.08 2.54 -37.76
C LEU A 38 -15.52 2.03 -36.38
N ALA A 39 -15.36 0.74 -36.14
CA ALA A 39 -15.79 0.10 -34.89
C ALA A 39 -15.16 0.73 -33.64
N GLN A 40 -13.93 1.21 -33.75
CA GLN A 40 -13.22 2.00 -32.72
C GLN A 40 -12.19 2.90 -33.38
N TRP A 41 -11.93 4.05 -32.81
CA TRP A 41 -10.86 4.94 -33.23
C TRP A 41 -10.25 5.66 -32.04
N SER A 42 -8.99 6.07 -32.14
CA SER A 42 -8.30 6.87 -31.14
C SER A 42 -7.21 7.71 -31.77
N PHE A 43 -6.83 8.81 -31.11
CA PHE A 43 -5.69 9.59 -31.56
C PHE A 43 -4.66 9.79 -30.44
N LEU A 44 -3.42 10.05 -30.88
CA LEU A 44 -2.34 10.47 -30.00
C LEU A 44 -1.64 11.68 -30.63
N ARG A 45 -1.41 12.72 -29.83
CA ARG A 45 -0.73 13.94 -30.28
C ARG A 45 0.79 13.75 -30.12
N LYS A 46 1.50 13.83 -31.22
CA LYS A 46 2.97 13.87 -31.22
C LYS A 46 3.43 14.92 -32.20
N TYR A 47 4.00 16.01 -31.73
CA TYR A 47 4.44 17.16 -32.51
C TYR A 47 5.21 16.71 -33.78
N HIS A 48 4.77 17.07 -34.86
CA HIS A 48 3.90 17.73 -35.79
C HIS A 48 2.71 16.91 -36.31
N TRP A 49 2.39 15.74 -35.72
CA TRP A 49 1.43 14.79 -36.21
C TRP A 49 0.42 14.38 -35.15
N TRP A 50 -0.85 14.24 -35.58
CA TRP A 50 -1.78 13.40 -34.85
C TRP A 50 -1.72 12.00 -35.45
N ARG A 51 -1.59 10.99 -34.59
CA ARG A 51 -1.61 9.59 -34.93
C ARG A 51 -3.02 9.06 -34.74
N LEU A 52 -3.84 9.05 -35.80
CA LEU A 52 -5.17 8.48 -35.79
C LEU A 52 -5.06 6.97 -36.02
N ARG A 53 -5.57 6.18 -35.11
CA ARG A 53 -5.63 4.72 -35.14
C ARG A 53 -7.07 4.30 -35.10
N TYR A 54 -7.43 3.27 -35.89
CA TYR A 54 -8.83 2.83 -35.94
C TYR A 54 -8.91 1.34 -36.23
N ARG A 55 -10.04 0.74 -35.85
CA ARG A 55 -10.42 -0.62 -36.23
C ARG A 55 -11.54 -0.53 -37.25
N ALA A 56 -11.25 -0.91 -38.46
CA ALA A 56 -12.23 -0.90 -39.56
C ALA A 56 -13.24 -2.04 -39.39
N ALA A 57 -14.51 -1.78 -39.63
CA ALA A 57 -15.56 -2.81 -39.66
C ALA A 57 -15.46 -3.70 -40.91
N GLY A 58 -14.86 -3.16 -41.99
CA GLY A 58 -14.66 -3.90 -43.24
C GLY A 58 -13.55 -3.29 -44.12
N PRO A 59 -13.21 -3.94 -45.22
CA PRO A 59 -12.10 -3.50 -46.10
C PRO A 59 -12.36 -2.16 -46.81
N ASP A 60 -13.62 -1.75 -46.95
CA ASP A 60 -13.98 -0.49 -47.63
C ASP A 60 -14.03 0.69 -46.65
N SER A 61 -14.13 0.45 -45.34
CA SER A 61 -14.14 1.49 -44.31
C SER A 61 -12.85 2.32 -44.31
N ALA A 62 -11.70 1.68 -44.55
CA ALA A 62 -10.41 2.36 -44.65
C ALA A 62 -10.36 3.33 -45.83
N LYS A 63 -10.96 2.94 -46.99
CA LYS A 63 -11.02 3.77 -48.20
C LYS A 63 -11.93 4.98 -48.00
N ALA A 64 -13.05 4.80 -47.27
CA ALA A 64 -13.97 5.89 -46.97
C ALA A 64 -13.30 6.95 -46.09
N LEU A 65 -12.56 6.53 -45.07
CA LEU A 65 -11.79 7.45 -44.24
C LEU A 65 -10.68 8.17 -45.02
N ASP A 66 -9.95 7.44 -45.87
CA ASP A 66 -8.89 8.01 -46.70
C ASP A 66 -9.45 9.08 -47.65
N ALA A 67 -10.59 8.81 -48.30
CA ALA A 67 -11.25 9.77 -49.17
C ALA A 67 -11.69 11.04 -48.40
N ALA A 68 -12.26 10.89 -47.21
CA ALA A 68 -12.64 12.03 -46.38
C ALA A 68 -11.42 12.84 -45.93
N LEU A 69 -10.29 12.20 -45.62
CA LEU A 69 -9.05 12.91 -45.32
C LEU A 69 -8.48 13.65 -46.51
N ASP A 70 -8.58 13.08 -47.73
CA ASP A 70 -8.20 13.75 -48.98
C ASP A 70 -9.05 15.01 -49.22
N GLU A 71 -10.38 14.94 -49.02
CA GLU A 71 -11.26 16.10 -49.09
C GLU A 71 -10.85 17.20 -48.13
N LEU A 72 -10.45 16.86 -46.88
CA LEU A 72 -9.98 17.86 -45.92
C LEU A 72 -8.62 18.47 -46.29
N VAL A 73 -7.77 17.74 -47.00
CA VAL A 73 -6.51 18.28 -47.56
C VAL A 73 -6.82 19.22 -48.75
N ASP A 74 -7.70 18.81 -49.65
CA ASP A 74 -8.10 19.62 -50.82
C ASP A 74 -8.80 20.93 -50.37
N ALA A 75 -9.57 20.87 -49.27
CA ALA A 75 -10.18 22.05 -48.67
C ALA A 75 -9.19 22.95 -47.90
N GLY A 76 -7.91 22.56 -47.78
CA GLY A 76 -6.88 23.31 -47.06
C GLY A 76 -7.02 23.27 -45.53
N VAL A 77 -7.87 22.40 -45.00
CA VAL A 77 -8.05 22.16 -43.56
C VAL A 77 -6.87 21.41 -42.98
N LEU A 78 -6.45 20.34 -43.65
CA LEU A 78 -5.26 19.59 -43.32
C LEU A 78 -4.10 19.96 -44.27
N ALA A 79 -2.88 19.94 -43.75
CA ALA A 79 -1.69 20.16 -44.57
C ALA A 79 -1.34 18.89 -45.39
N SER A 80 -1.51 17.72 -44.77
CA SER A 80 -1.29 16.43 -45.40
C SER A 80 -1.68 15.30 -44.43
N TRP A 81 -1.83 14.10 -44.97
CA TRP A 81 -1.86 12.87 -44.19
C TRP A 81 -1.05 11.78 -44.90
N THR A 82 -0.68 10.73 -44.19
CA THR A 82 -0.01 9.54 -44.73
C THR A 82 -0.34 8.31 -43.89
N ALA A 83 -0.36 7.15 -44.56
CA ALA A 83 -0.48 5.87 -43.87
C ALA A 83 0.77 5.59 -43.04
N GLY A 84 0.57 5.03 -41.86
CA GLY A 84 1.63 4.62 -40.93
C GLY A 84 1.39 3.21 -40.40
N ILE A 85 2.42 2.61 -39.89
CA ILE A 85 2.35 1.32 -39.20
C ILE A 85 2.11 1.59 -37.70
N TYR A 86 1.15 0.88 -37.11
CA TYR A 86 0.94 0.83 -35.66
C TYR A 86 1.35 -0.54 -35.14
N GLU A 87 2.33 -0.53 -34.27
CA GLU A 87 2.74 -1.69 -33.47
C GLU A 87 2.27 -1.44 -32.03
N PRO A 88 1.31 -2.25 -31.52
CA PRO A 88 0.86 -2.12 -30.13
C PRO A 88 1.98 -2.43 -29.14
N GLU A 89 2.13 -1.60 -28.13
CA GLU A 89 3.10 -1.80 -27.03
C GLU A 89 2.56 -2.82 -26.01
N GLU A 90 2.18 -4.03 -26.46
CA GLU A 90 1.45 -5.03 -25.65
C GLU A 90 2.11 -5.31 -24.32
N ALA A 91 3.42 -5.54 -24.30
CA ALA A 91 4.16 -5.80 -23.06
C ALA A 91 4.08 -4.62 -22.06
N ALA A 92 4.15 -3.37 -22.55
CA ALA A 92 4.07 -2.18 -21.72
C ALA A 92 2.67 -1.98 -21.13
N PHE A 93 1.63 -2.36 -21.88
CA PHE A 93 0.23 -2.30 -21.43
C PHE A 93 -0.24 -3.54 -20.68
N GLY A 94 0.63 -4.52 -20.41
CA GLY A 94 0.34 -5.67 -19.55
C GLY A 94 -0.14 -6.91 -20.28
N GLY A 95 0.23 -7.06 -21.56
CA GLY A 95 -0.05 -8.23 -22.40
C GLY A 95 -1.27 -8.07 -23.31
N PRO A 96 -1.52 -9.06 -24.20
CA PRO A 96 -2.55 -8.97 -25.24
C PRO A 96 -3.97 -8.75 -24.70
N ALA A 97 -4.30 -9.33 -23.54
CA ALA A 97 -5.61 -9.14 -22.91
C ALA A 97 -5.81 -7.71 -22.41
N ALA A 98 -4.78 -7.13 -21.81
CA ALA A 98 -4.80 -5.75 -21.34
C ALA A 98 -4.75 -4.74 -22.48
N MET A 99 -4.09 -5.08 -23.60
CA MET A 99 -4.06 -4.23 -24.81
C MET A 99 -5.45 -4.04 -25.41
N LYS A 100 -6.33 -5.04 -25.35
CA LYS A 100 -7.74 -4.89 -25.78
C LYS A 100 -8.50 -3.88 -24.91
N ILE A 101 -8.27 -3.89 -23.61
CA ILE A 101 -8.82 -2.90 -22.69
C ILE A 101 -8.24 -1.51 -22.99
N ALA A 102 -6.94 -1.44 -23.27
CA ALA A 102 -6.26 -0.20 -23.63
C ALA A 102 -6.87 0.44 -24.90
N HIS A 103 -7.11 -0.32 -25.94
CA HIS A 103 -7.73 0.18 -27.17
C HIS A 103 -9.15 0.73 -26.90
N THR A 104 -9.93 0.06 -26.07
CA THR A 104 -11.27 0.54 -25.68
C THR A 104 -11.18 1.84 -24.88
N LEU A 105 -10.27 1.93 -23.90
CA LEU A 105 -10.03 3.19 -23.19
C LEU A 105 -9.60 4.30 -24.14
N PHE A 106 -8.66 4.02 -25.06
CA PHE A 106 -8.16 5.03 -26.00
C PHE A 106 -9.26 5.59 -26.91
N HIS A 107 -10.20 4.74 -27.32
CA HIS A 107 -11.37 5.16 -28.09
C HIS A 107 -12.23 6.14 -27.32
N TYR A 108 -12.74 5.74 -26.16
CA TYR A 108 -13.64 6.59 -25.37
C TYR A 108 -12.94 7.85 -24.84
N ASP A 109 -11.69 7.74 -24.40
CA ASP A 109 -10.92 8.88 -23.93
C ASP A 109 -10.67 9.92 -25.07
N SER A 110 -10.43 9.46 -26.30
CA SER A 110 -10.31 10.35 -27.46
C SER A 110 -11.63 11.04 -27.81
N ARG A 111 -12.74 10.29 -27.77
CA ARG A 111 -14.09 10.81 -28.06
C ARG A 111 -14.48 11.86 -27.03
N HIS A 112 -14.45 11.51 -25.73
CA HIS A 112 -14.82 12.43 -24.66
C HIS A 112 -13.97 13.69 -24.63
N LEU A 113 -12.68 13.59 -25.00
CA LEU A 113 -11.82 14.77 -25.08
C LEU A 113 -12.27 15.74 -26.19
N LEU A 114 -12.66 15.26 -27.36
CA LEU A 114 -13.16 16.12 -28.44
C LEU A 114 -14.57 16.68 -28.13
N ASP A 115 -15.42 15.85 -27.50
CA ASP A 115 -16.75 16.30 -27.03
C ASP A 115 -16.62 17.40 -25.97
N GLU A 116 -15.66 17.27 -25.04
CA GLU A 116 -15.39 18.29 -24.01
C GLU A 116 -14.84 19.57 -24.64
N ALA A 117 -13.93 19.45 -25.62
CA ALA A 117 -13.41 20.59 -26.35
C ALA A 117 -14.55 21.35 -27.09
N THR A 118 -15.51 20.62 -27.66
CA THR A 118 -16.74 21.20 -28.26
C THR A 118 -17.56 21.94 -27.22
N ARG A 119 -17.79 21.34 -26.06
CA ARG A 119 -18.55 21.96 -24.96
C ARG A 119 -17.88 23.22 -24.43
N GLN A 120 -16.54 23.18 -24.26
CA GLN A 120 -15.77 24.32 -23.76
C GLN A 120 -15.80 25.52 -24.69
N GLN A 121 -15.88 25.31 -26.02
CA GLN A 121 -16.07 26.40 -26.99
C GLN A 121 -17.43 27.09 -26.87
N ALA A 122 -18.46 26.36 -26.44
CA ALA A 122 -19.83 26.86 -26.32
C ALA A 122 -20.18 27.43 -24.92
N ALA A 123 -19.38 27.15 -23.90
CA ALA A 123 -19.72 27.44 -22.51
C ALA A 123 -19.21 28.81 -22.03
N SER A 124 -20.06 29.54 -21.32
CA SER A 124 -19.75 30.82 -20.66
C SER A 124 -19.70 30.63 -19.13
N GLY A 125 -18.62 29.96 -18.63
CA GLY A 125 -18.44 29.79 -17.17
C GLY A 125 -17.16 29.01 -16.83
N PRO A 126 -16.75 28.97 -15.54
CA PRO A 126 -15.54 28.28 -15.13
C PRO A 126 -15.67 26.75 -15.32
N GLN A 127 -14.89 26.20 -16.22
CA GLN A 127 -14.77 24.76 -16.51
C GLN A 127 -13.57 24.15 -15.81
N LEU A 128 -13.53 22.81 -15.72
CA LEU A 128 -12.31 22.09 -15.32
C LEU A 128 -11.30 22.15 -16.47
N GLY A 129 -10.08 22.56 -16.14
CA GLY A 129 -8.98 22.56 -17.10
C GLY A 129 -8.42 21.15 -17.34
N ARG A 130 -7.56 21.01 -18.34
CA ARG A 130 -6.93 19.73 -18.69
C ARG A 130 -6.06 19.15 -17.59
N ARG A 131 -5.42 20.02 -16.81
CA ARG A 131 -4.59 19.60 -15.67
C ARG A 131 -5.45 18.97 -14.58
N GLU A 132 -6.59 19.57 -14.29
CA GLU A 132 -7.57 19.05 -13.34
C GLU A 132 -8.20 17.74 -13.83
N LEU A 133 -8.54 17.64 -15.11
CA LEU A 133 -9.07 16.42 -15.74
C LEU A 133 -8.05 15.29 -15.69
N ALA A 134 -6.78 15.56 -15.96
CA ALA A 134 -5.71 14.59 -15.92
C ALA A 134 -5.58 13.94 -14.52
N VAL A 135 -5.60 14.75 -13.47
CA VAL A 135 -5.52 14.26 -12.08
C VAL A 135 -6.78 13.50 -11.69
N LEU A 136 -7.96 14.07 -11.98
CA LEU A 136 -9.25 13.49 -11.63
C LEU A 136 -9.43 12.11 -12.25
N LEU A 137 -9.34 12.00 -13.57
CA LEU A 137 -9.64 10.77 -14.32
C LEU A 137 -8.66 9.64 -13.99
N LEU A 138 -7.36 9.96 -13.89
CA LEU A 138 -6.38 8.94 -13.50
C LEU A 138 -6.57 8.48 -12.06
N SER A 139 -6.96 9.38 -11.15
CA SER A 139 -7.27 9.00 -9.77
C SER A 139 -8.53 8.13 -9.69
N VAL A 140 -9.54 8.38 -10.54
CA VAL A 140 -10.71 7.49 -10.67
C VAL A 140 -10.29 6.09 -11.08
N ALA A 141 -9.46 5.95 -12.12
CA ALA A 141 -8.97 4.65 -12.58
C ALA A 141 -8.20 3.91 -11.48
N MET A 142 -7.34 4.60 -10.76
CA MET A 142 -6.56 4.00 -9.66
C MET A 142 -7.45 3.48 -8.52
N ARG A 143 -8.44 4.27 -8.10
CA ARG A 143 -9.41 3.85 -7.08
C ARG A 143 -10.25 2.66 -7.56
N ALA A 144 -10.73 2.72 -8.79
CA ALA A 144 -11.50 1.64 -9.40
C ALA A 144 -10.68 0.36 -9.61
N ALA A 145 -9.36 0.49 -9.77
CA ALA A 145 -8.42 -0.63 -9.80
C ALA A 145 -8.14 -1.21 -8.39
N GLY A 146 -8.71 -0.63 -7.33
CA GLY A 146 -8.51 -1.09 -5.97
C GLY A 146 -7.17 -0.69 -5.36
N LEU A 147 -6.48 0.29 -5.94
CA LEU A 147 -5.23 0.79 -5.38
C LEU A 147 -5.50 1.62 -4.13
N ASP A 148 -4.80 1.31 -3.05
CA ASP A 148 -4.83 2.12 -1.84
C ASP A 148 -4.21 3.51 -2.05
N TRP A 149 -4.28 4.36 -1.03
CA TRP A 149 -3.77 5.73 -1.11
C TRP A 149 -2.28 5.79 -1.48
N TYR A 150 -1.47 4.95 -0.85
CA TYR A 150 -0.03 4.91 -1.10
C TYR A 150 0.32 4.26 -2.45
N GLU A 151 -0.43 3.26 -2.87
CA GLU A 151 -0.30 2.66 -4.19
C GLU A 151 -0.62 3.65 -5.31
N GLN A 152 -1.60 4.54 -5.11
CA GLN A 152 -1.87 5.66 -6.00
C GLN A 152 -0.66 6.62 -6.05
N GLY A 153 -0.05 6.91 -4.89
CA GLY A 153 1.20 7.69 -4.81
C GLY A 153 2.35 7.06 -5.60
N ASP A 154 2.47 5.73 -5.57
CA ASP A 154 3.47 5.00 -6.37
C ASP A 154 3.21 5.14 -7.89
N VAL A 155 1.95 5.09 -8.32
CA VAL A 155 1.60 5.36 -9.73
C VAL A 155 2.05 6.77 -10.14
N TRP A 156 1.75 7.78 -9.32
CA TRP A 156 2.17 9.15 -9.58
C TRP A 156 3.70 9.31 -9.59
N ALA A 157 4.40 8.61 -8.68
CA ALA A 157 5.85 8.59 -8.64
C ALA A 157 6.46 7.99 -9.92
N LYS A 158 5.87 6.91 -10.45
CA LYS A 158 6.29 6.28 -11.71
C LYS A 158 6.12 7.22 -12.90
N ILE A 159 4.99 7.93 -12.99
CA ILE A 159 4.77 8.92 -14.05
C ILE A 159 5.80 10.06 -13.96
N ALA A 160 6.03 10.59 -12.74
CA ALA A 160 7.01 11.65 -12.52
C ALA A 160 8.44 11.20 -12.91
N ALA A 161 8.80 9.96 -12.63
CA ALA A 161 10.10 9.39 -13.02
C ALA A 161 10.27 9.25 -14.54
N GLU A 162 9.21 8.86 -15.25
CA GLU A 162 9.22 8.74 -16.72
C GLU A 162 9.06 10.09 -17.44
N ARG A 163 8.80 11.15 -16.73
CA ARG A 163 8.63 12.53 -17.22
C ARG A 163 9.50 13.49 -16.40
N PRO A 164 10.83 13.42 -16.54
CA PRO A 164 11.72 14.33 -15.85
C PRO A 164 11.44 15.78 -16.27
N GLY A 165 11.50 16.70 -15.32
CA GLY A 165 11.28 18.12 -15.52
C GLY A 165 12.02 18.95 -14.46
N ASP A 166 11.86 20.27 -14.52
CA ASP A 166 12.45 21.20 -13.58
C ASP A 166 11.86 21.04 -12.16
N GLU A 167 12.63 21.44 -11.17
CA GLU A 167 12.23 21.38 -9.76
C GLU A 167 10.88 22.10 -9.53
N VAL A 168 9.94 21.38 -8.90
CA VAL A 168 8.58 21.88 -8.67
C VAL A 168 8.54 22.62 -7.33
N CYS A 169 8.72 23.93 -7.35
CA CYS A 169 8.43 24.77 -6.18
C CYS A 169 6.90 24.97 -6.08
N SER A 170 6.26 24.27 -5.12
CA SER A 170 4.80 24.23 -5.08
C SER A 170 4.19 24.89 -3.84
N PRO A 171 3.37 25.95 -4.00
CA PRO A 171 2.60 26.49 -2.90
C PRO A 171 1.61 25.47 -2.33
N GLN A 172 1.44 25.45 -1.00
CA GLN A 172 0.51 24.57 -0.28
C GLN A 172 -0.92 24.53 -0.87
N ARG A 173 -1.36 25.65 -1.47
CA ARG A 173 -2.68 25.77 -2.14
C ARG A 173 -2.82 24.81 -3.33
N HIS A 174 -1.74 24.54 -4.09
CA HIS A 174 -1.78 23.62 -5.25
C HIS A 174 -1.91 22.18 -4.79
N ARG A 175 -1.19 21.78 -3.74
CA ARG A 175 -1.33 20.46 -3.13
C ARG A 175 -2.75 20.22 -2.61
N ALA A 176 -3.35 21.19 -1.94
CA ALA A 176 -4.74 21.09 -1.49
C ALA A 176 -5.75 20.97 -2.65
N ALA A 177 -5.48 21.61 -3.79
CA ALA A 177 -6.31 21.46 -5.00
C ALA A 177 -6.18 20.06 -5.62
N VAL A 178 -4.94 19.56 -5.77
CA VAL A 178 -4.68 18.21 -6.28
C VAL A 178 -5.28 17.16 -5.34
N HIS A 179 -5.10 17.29 -4.03
CA HIS A 179 -5.71 16.38 -3.05
C HIS A 179 -7.24 16.31 -3.22
N ARG A 180 -7.92 17.44 -3.39
CA ARG A 180 -9.39 17.45 -3.63
C ARG A 180 -9.77 16.69 -4.90
N LEU A 181 -9.01 16.86 -5.99
CA LEU A 181 -9.26 16.12 -7.24
C LEU A 181 -9.03 14.62 -7.09
N MET A 182 -8.02 14.21 -6.32
CA MET A 182 -7.71 12.82 -6.06
C MET A 182 -8.73 12.13 -5.16
N THR A 183 -9.43 12.89 -4.31
CA THR A 183 -10.33 12.35 -3.27
C THR A 183 -11.80 12.69 -3.49
N VAL A 184 -12.13 13.46 -4.54
CA VAL A 184 -13.51 13.82 -4.81
C VAL A 184 -14.38 12.60 -5.04
N ASP A 185 -15.58 12.59 -4.46
CA ASP A 185 -16.58 11.56 -4.73
C ASP A 185 -17.14 11.74 -6.14
N VAL A 186 -16.86 10.76 -6.97
CA VAL A 186 -17.31 10.67 -8.38
C VAL A 186 -18.29 9.52 -8.60
N SER A 187 -18.84 8.95 -7.54
CA SER A 187 -19.86 7.90 -7.67
C SER A 187 -21.05 8.41 -8.51
N THR A 188 -21.68 7.51 -9.23
CA THR A 188 -22.85 7.83 -10.08
C THR A 188 -24.02 8.42 -9.31
N THR A 189 -24.03 8.28 -7.98
CA THR A 189 -25.06 8.83 -7.08
C THR A 189 -24.62 10.15 -6.43
N SER A 190 -23.36 10.55 -6.56
CA SER A 190 -22.86 11.77 -5.94
C SER A 190 -23.51 13.01 -6.56
N ARG A 191 -23.78 14.01 -5.74
CA ARG A 191 -24.31 15.31 -6.23
C ARG A 191 -23.34 16.00 -7.20
N SER A 192 -22.06 15.77 -7.06
CA SER A 192 -21.02 16.31 -7.94
C SER A 192 -21.19 15.83 -9.39
N VAL A 193 -21.58 14.57 -9.57
CA VAL A 193 -21.77 13.90 -10.87
C VAL A 193 -23.21 14.02 -11.36
N THR A 194 -24.21 13.98 -10.47
CA THR A 194 -25.62 14.00 -10.89
C THR A 194 -26.18 15.39 -11.17
N GLN A 195 -25.71 16.43 -10.45
CA GLN A 195 -26.23 17.80 -10.52
C GLN A 195 -25.14 18.88 -10.43
N GLY A 196 -23.87 18.47 -10.22
CA GLY A 196 -22.75 19.38 -10.00
C GLY A 196 -21.90 19.63 -11.24
N ARG A 197 -20.71 20.18 -11.03
CA ARG A 197 -19.75 20.52 -12.07
C ARG A 197 -19.21 19.33 -12.85
N LEU A 198 -19.31 18.12 -12.30
CA LEU A 198 -18.85 16.87 -12.95
C LEU A 198 -19.95 16.20 -13.77
N ALA A 199 -21.20 16.68 -13.73
CA ALA A 199 -22.30 16.07 -14.49
C ALA A 199 -22.02 15.97 -16.00
N PRO A 200 -21.44 16.98 -16.68
CA PRO A 200 -21.09 16.84 -18.10
C PRO A 200 -19.97 15.84 -18.38
N LEU A 201 -19.23 15.41 -17.36
CA LEU A 201 -18.09 14.50 -17.45
C LEU A 201 -18.44 13.07 -16.98
N ALA A 202 -19.69 12.80 -16.64
CA ALA A 202 -20.14 11.56 -16.01
C ALA A 202 -19.75 10.32 -16.82
N GLU A 203 -19.92 10.35 -18.15
CA GLU A 203 -19.58 9.24 -19.03
C GLU A 203 -18.06 9.04 -19.15
N TRP A 204 -17.30 10.13 -19.17
CA TRP A 204 -15.83 10.05 -19.18
C TRP A 204 -15.29 9.48 -17.87
N ILE A 205 -15.84 9.90 -16.74
CA ILE A 205 -15.53 9.35 -15.42
C ILE A 205 -15.86 7.85 -15.38
N ALA A 206 -17.05 7.44 -15.83
CA ALA A 206 -17.45 6.03 -15.89
C ALA A 206 -16.52 5.18 -16.78
N THR A 207 -15.99 5.76 -17.85
CA THR A 207 -15.00 5.09 -18.72
C THR A 207 -13.71 4.78 -17.96
N PHE A 208 -13.17 5.71 -17.18
CA PHE A 208 -11.96 5.49 -16.38
C PHE A 208 -12.21 4.57 -15.19
N GLU A 209 -13.39 4.60 -14.60
CA GLU A 209 -13.81 3.66 -13.58
C GLU A 209 -13.88 2.23 -14.14
N TRP A 210 -14.59 2.02 -15.25
CA TRP A 210 -14.63 0.75 -15.96
C TRP A 210 -13.21 0.23 -16.29
N PHE A 211 -12.35 1.09 -16.80
CA PHE A 211 -10.97 0.74 -17.15
C PHE A 211 -10.19 0.22 -15.94
N GLY A 212 -10.26 0.91 -14.79
CA GLY A 212 -9.60 0.49 -13.56
C GLY A 212 -10.09 -0.88 -13.08
N GLN A 213 -11.41 -1.11 -13.11
CA GLN A 213 -12.04 -2.39 -12.76
C GLN A 213 -11.55 -3.52 -13.67
N GLN A 214 -11.50 -3.30 -15.00
CA GLN A 214 -11.06 -4.32 -15.95
C GLN A 214 -9.59 -4.73 -15.74
N LEU A 215 -8.71 -3.78 -15.44
CA LEU A 215 -7.32 -4.08 -15.13
C LEU A 215 -7.18 -4.84 -13.81
N ALA A 216 -7.96 -4.47 -12.79
CA ALA A 216 -8.00 -5.19 -11.53
C ALA A 216 -8.46 -6.64 -11.72
N ASP A 217 -9.47 -6.85 -12.58
CA ASP A 217 -9.97 -8.19 -12.91
C ASP A 217 -8.90 -9.05 -13.61
N LEU A 218 -8.20 -8.50 -14.59
CA LEU A 218 -7.08 -9.21 -15.23
C LEU A 218 -5.97 -9.53 -14.23
N ASN A 219 -5.65 -8.58 -13.34
CA ASN A 219 -4.63 -8.77 -12.32
C ASN A 219 -5.02 -9.89 -11.36
N ARG A 220 -6.26 -9.92 -10.87
CA ARG A 220 -6.78 -10.99 -9.99
C ARG A 220 -6.80 -12.37 -10.66
N GLN A 221 -7.03 -12.41 -11.97
CA GLN A 221 -6.99 -13.63 -12.77
C GLN A 221 -5.58 -14.10 -13.12
N GLY A 222 -4.53 -13.35 -12.74
CA GLY A 222 -3.14 -13.65 -13.11
C GLY A 222 -2.86 -13.49 -14.62
N ARG A 223 -3.66 -12.70 -15.32
CA ARG A 223 -3.60 -12.48 -16.77
C ARG A 223 -2.97 -11.14 -17.16
N LEU A 224 -2.57 -10.35 -16.17
CA LEU A 224 -1.83 -9.11 -16.39
C LEU A 224 -0.33 -9.42 -16.38
N GLU A 225 0.34 -9.25 -17.51
CA GLU A 225 1.74 -9.63 -17.71
C GLU A 225 2.75 -8.60 -17.20
N ARG A 226 2.28 -7.48 -16.67
CA ARG A 226 3.05 -6.42 -16.05
C ARG A 226 2.33 -5.93 -14.79
N GLY A 227 3.06 -5.50 -13.77
CA GLY A 227 2.46 -5.04 -12.51
C GLY A 227 1.41 -3.94 -12.71
N LEU A 228 0.25 -4.07 -12.05
CA LEU A 228 -0.93 -3.21 -12.22
C LEU A 228 -0.59 -1.71 -12.13
N ARG A 229 0.20 -1.29 -11.15
CA ARG A 229 0.62 0.11 -10.96
C ARG A 229 1.47 0.63 -12.12
N ALA A 230 2.36 -0.21 -12.66
CA ALA A 230 3.18 0.17 -13.81
C ALA A 230 2.36 0.28 -15.10
N VAL A 231 1.33 -0.57 -15.26
CA VAL A 231 0.38 -0.50 -16.38
C VAL A 231 -0.45 0.78 -16.29
N ILE A 232 -1.01 1.10 -15.12
CA ILE A 232 -1.79 2.33 -14.93
C ILE A 232 -0.93 3.58 -15.13
N ALA A 233 0.31 3.59 -14.65
CA ALA A 233 1.25 4.71 -14.88
C ALA A 233 1.49 4.93 -16.38
N HIS A 234 1.71 3.86 -17.13
CA HIS A 234 1.88 3.93 -18.59
C HIS A 234 0.64 4.48 -19.30
N HIS A 235 -0.55 4.04 -18.89
CA HIS A 235 -1.81 4.61 -19.38
C HIS A 235 -1.95 6.10 -19.05
N GLY A 236 -1.53 6.52 -17.84
CA GLY A 236 -1.53 7.91 -17.43
C GLY A 236 -0.72 8.81 -18.39
N ILE A 237 0.46 8.35 -18.81
CA ILE A 237 1.30 9.05 -19.79
C ILE A 237 0.58 9.19 -21.14
N PHE A 238 -0.08 8.12 -21.61
CA PHE A 238 -0.83 8.16 -22.87
C PHE A 238 -2.06 9.07 -22.78
N HIS A 239 -2.74 9.09 -21.65
CA HIS A 239 -3.84 10.02 -21.37
C HIS A 239 -3.35 11.48 -21.38
N PHE A 240 -2.25 11.79 -20.70
CA PHE A 240 -1.68 13.14 -20.66
C PHE A 240 -1.24 13.61 -22.05
N ASN A 241 -0.64 12.72 -22.84
CA ASN A 241 -0.28 13.02 -24.25
C ASN A 241 -1.53 13.28 -25.10
N ARG A 242 -2.63 12.57 -24.87
CA ARG A 242 -3.91 12.77 -25.56
C ARG A 242 -4.54 14.10 -25.16
N LEU A 243 -4.50 14.45 -23.88
CA LEU A 243 -4.90 15.78 -23.39
C LEU A 243 -4.03 16.92 -23.95
N GLY A 244 -2.87 16.62 -24.52
CA GLY A 244 -1.93 17.61 -25.05
C GLY A 244 -1.17 18.34 -23.95
N LEU A 245 -0.98 17.74 -22.77
CA LEU A 245 -0.19 18.32 -21.70
C LEU A 245 1.30 18.30 -22.07
N PRO A 246 2.02 19.44 -21.97
CA PRO A 246 3.47 19.47 -22.12
C PRO A 246 4.18 18.57 -21.10
N ALA A 247 5.38 18.08 -21.42
CA ALA A 247 6.14 17.20 -20.54
C ALA A 247 6.36 17.82 -19.13
N GLN A 248 6.64 19.13 -19.06
CA GLN A 248 6.78 19.86 -17.81
C GLN A 248 5.50 19.86 -16.97
N ASP A 249 4.32 19.99 -17.60
CA ASP A 249 3.04 19.91 -16.91
C ASP A 249 2.78 18.49 -16.38
N GLN A 250 3.10 17.47 -17.18
CA GLN A 250 3.00 16.06 -16.77
C GLN A 250 3.89 15.79 -15.55
N HIS A 251 5.14 16.28 -15.57
CA HIS A 251 6.07 16.20 -14.44
C HIS A 251 5.51 16.91 -13.20
N THR A 252 5.09 18.17 -13.36
CA THR A 252 4.57 19.01 -12.26
C THR A 252 3.36 18.35 -11.59
N LEU A 253 2.36 17.92 -12.37
CA LEU A 253 1.16 17.29 -11.84
C LEU A 253 1.46 15.99 -11.12
N SER A 254 2.32 15.16 -11.71
CA SER A 254 2.66 13.86 -11.13
C SER A 254 3.49 14.02 -9.84
N THR A 255 4.41 14.99 -9.81
CA THR A 255 5.18 15.32 -8.61
C THR A 255 4.26 15.86 -7.51
N LEU A 256 3.35 16.78 -7.83
CA LEU A 256 2.37 17.30 -6.89
C LEU A 256 1.47 16.21 -6.31
N ALA A 257 0.93 15.33 -7.16
CA ALA A 257 0.06 14.25 -6.74
C ALA A 257 0.83 13.22 -5.89
N LYS A 258 2.08 12.92 -6.25
CA LYS A 258 2.98 12.14 -5.40
C LYS A 258 3.19 12.81 -4.04
N GLU A 259 3.50 14.10 -3.99
CA GLU A 259 3.72 14.85 -2.74
C GLU A 259 2.47 14.91 -1.86
N VAL A 260 1.29 14.97 -2.46
CA VAL A 260 0.02 14.91 -1.73
C VAL A 260 -0.16 13.60 -0.97
N VAL A 261 0.33 12.50 -1.54
CA VAL A 261 0.24 11.16 -0.94
C VAL A 261 1.39 10.89 0.01
N MET A 262 2.62 11.20 -0.43
CA MET A 262 3.86 10.76 0.21
C MET A 262 4.52 11.84 1.09
N GLY A 263 3.99 13.06 1.08
CA GLY A 263 4.61 14.23 1.73
C GLY A 263 5.69 14.90 0.86
N THR A 264 6.14 16.10 1.28
CA THR A 264 7.24 16.82 0.64
C THR A 264 8.57 16.37 1.19
N SER A 265 9.56 16.15 0.32
CA SER A 265 10.96 16.19 0.73
C SER A 265 11.32 17.67 0.96
N ASP A 266 11.34 18.15 2.20
CA ASP A 266 11.81 19.50 2.52
C ASP A 266 13.32 19.61 2.25
N LYS A 267 13.68 20.13 1.06
CA LYS A 267 15.03 20.54 0.70
C LYS A 267 15.32 22.03 0.93
N THR A 268 14.57 22.71 1.81
CA THR A 268 14.75 24.15 2.04
C THR A 268 15.07 24.50 3.48
N ALA A 269 16.09 23.87 4.07
CA ALA A 269 16.62 24.33 5.36
C ALA A 269 18.14 24.17 5.50
N SER A 270 18.94 24.28 4.42
CA SER A 270 20.40 24.38 4.57
C SER A 270 21.08 25.05 3.37
N THR A 271 20.79 26.33 3.15
CA THR A 271 21.63 27.15 2.27
C THR A 271 21.73 28.56 2.81
N GLN A 272 22.40 28.70 3.98
CA GLN A 272 23.10 29.93 4.40
C GLN A 272 24.27 29.51 5.29
N ALA A 273 25.36 29.16 4.69
CA ALA A 273 26.74 29.46 5.13
C ALA A 273 27.72 28.77 4.17
N GLU A 274 28.58 29.64 3.69
CA GLU A 274 29.85 29.41 3.07
C GLU A 274 29.93 29.61 1.57
N GLY A 275 30.28 30.82 1.24
CA GLY A 275 30.81 31.24 -0.05
C GLY A 275 32.30 30.99 -0.18
N ALA A 276 32.69 30.95 -1.43
CA ALA A 276 34.06 31.13 -2.00
C ALA A 276 34.93 29.87 -2.12
N ALA A 277 35.04 29.31 -3.32
CA ALA A 277 36.23 29.49 -4.17
C ALA A 277 36.12 28.66 -5.46
N SER A 278 36.06 29.36 -6.55
CA SER A 278 36.63 29.17 -7.90
C SER A 278 37.46 27.91 -8.19
N THR A 279 37.22 27.15 -9.27
CA THR A 279 37.89 27.31 -10.56
C THR A 279 37.44 26.27 -11.59
N THR A 280 37.14 26.76 -12.78
CA THR A 280 37.04 26.13 -14.11
C THR A 280 37.79 24.83 -14.35
N VAL A 281 37.19 23.88 -15.12
CA VAL A 281 37.69 23.45 -16.45
C VAL A 281 36.64 22.60 -17.19
N ASN A 282 36.52 22.84 -18.48
CA ASN A 282 35.72 22.23 -19.53
C ASN A 282 35.79 20.71 -19.65
N GLY A 283 34.65 20.09 -20.02
CA GLY A 283 34.59 18.74 -20.57
C GLY A 283 33.16 18.33 -20.90
N VAL A 284 32.79 18.50 -22.16
CA VAL A 284 31.57 17.95 -22.76
C VAL A 284 31.66 16.43 -22.71
N ASN A 285 30.69 15.77 -22.04
CA ASN A 285 30.37 14.37 -22.32
C ASN A 285 28.88 14.12 -22.15
N SER A 286 28.33 13.42 -23.12
CA SER A 286 26.99 12.91 -23.27
C SER A 286 26.51 12.21 -22.00
N ASP A 287 25.52 12.81 -21.30
CA ASP A 287 24.85 12.22 -20.14
C ASP A 287 23.97 11.05 -20.57
N THR A 288 24.48 9.86 -20.44
CA THR A 288 23.70 8.65 -20.19
C THR A 288 23.12 8.81 -18.80
N ILE A 289 21.78 8.90 -18.67
CA ILE A 289 21.07 8.88 -17.39
C ILE A 289 21.34 7.51 -16.76
N GLU A 290 22.29 7.46 -15.80
CA GLU A 290 22.51 6.28 -14.98
C GLU A 290 21.25 5.97 -14.19
N ALA A 291 20.80 4.70 -14.23
CA ALA A 291 19.80 4.18 -13.31
C ALA A 291 20.22 4.48 -11.86
N PRO A 292 19.28 4.80 -10.95
CA PRO A 292 19.63 5.17 -9.58
C PRO A 292 20.46 4.05 -8.95
N SER A 293 21.65 4.36 -8.48
CA SER A 293 22.54 3.37 -7.87
C SER A 293 21.89 2.79 -6.60
N ALA A 294 22.11 1.50 -6.32
CA ALA A 294 21.62 0.84 -5.11
C ALA A 294 21.96 1.63 -3.82
N ASN A 295 23.15 2.26 -3.81
CA ASN A 295 23.60 3.09 -2.69
C ASN A 295 22.73 4.34 -2.49
N ARG A 296 22.29 5.00 -3.55
CA ARG A 296 21.39 6.16 -3.46
C ARG A 296 20.03 5.79 -2.91
N LEU A 297 19.43 4.70 -3.44
CA LEU A 297 18.13 4.23 -2.97
C LEU A 297 18.18 3.78 -1.50
N ARG A 298 19.27 3.09 -1.10
CA ARG A 298 19.50 2.71 0.29
C ARG A 298 19.60 3.95 1.19
N ALA A 299 20.39 4.94 0.82
CA ALA A 299 20.52 6.17 1.58
C ALA A 299 19.14 6.85 1.78
N GLN A 300 18.36 7.00 0.72
CA GLN A 300 17.01 7.60 0.78
C GLN A 300 16.07 6.84 1.72
N LEU A 301 16.06 5.50 1.68
CA LEU A 301 15.28 4.69 2.59
C LEU A 301 15.68 4.95 4.05
N ILE A 302 17.00 4.91 4.35
CA ILE A 302 17.46 5.04 5.73
C ILE A 302 17.23 6.47 6.24
N ASP A 303 17.44 7.50 5.43
CA ASP A 303 17.10 8.88 5.79
C ASP A 303 15.64 9.00 6.20
N HIS A 304 14.73 8.38 5.44
CA HIS A 304 13.31 8.33 5.79
C HIS A 304 13.03 7.60 7.11
N LEU A 305 13.70 6.47 7.38
CA LEU A 305 13.52 5.71 8.61
C LEU A 305 14.06 6.46 9.85
N VAL A 306 15.10 7.26 9.69
CA VAL A 306 15.63 8.17 10.72
C VAL A 306 14.64 9.32 10.97
N GLU A 307 14.14 9.96 9.92
CA GLU A 307 13.17 11.05 10.03
C GLU A 307 11.85 10.62 10.70
N THR A 308 11.41 9.41 10.43
CA THR A 308 10.19 8.85 11.04
C THR A 308 10.41 8.26 12.44
N GLY A 309 11.66 8.22 12.93
CA GLY A 309 12.01 7.70 14.26
C GLY A 309 11.97 6.17 14.37
N CYS A 310 11.89 5.46 13.24
CA CYS A 310 12.02 4.00 13.21
C CYS A 310 13.45 3.55 13.48
N VAL A 311 14.44 4.27 12.94
CA VAL A 311 15.86 4.16 13.25
C VAL A 311 16.21 5.25 14.27
N ARG A 312 16.72 4.87 15.43
CA ARG A 312 16.98 5.78 16.56
C ARG A 312 18.43 5.79 17.01
N THR A 313 19.12 4.67 16.84
CA THR A 313 20.52 4.53 17.30
C THR A 313 21.48 4.57 16.12
N PRO A 314 22.65 5.24 16.26
CA PRO A 314 23.64 5.32 15.18
C PRO A 314 24.11 3.94 14.69
N ARG A 315 24.09 2.92 15.56
CA ARG A 315 24.53 1.57 15.19
C ARG A 315 23.54 0.86 14.27
N VAL A 316 22.24 0.97 14.53
CA VAL A 316 21.20 0.43 13.65
C VAL A 316 21.20 1.20 12.32
N GLU A 317 21.37 2.53 12.37
CA GLU A 317 21.51 3.34 11.17
C GLU A 317 22.70 2.88 10.31
N GLU A 318 23.88 2.73 10.91
CA GLU A 318 25.10 2.32 10.20
C GLU A 318 24.96 0.91 9.61
N ALA A 319 24.39 -0.05 10.34
CA ALA A 319 24.12 -1.40 9.84
C ALA A 319 23.22 -1.35 8.60
N MET A 320 22.12 -0.62 8.66
CA MET A 320 21.17 -0.53 7.54
C MET A 320 21.75 0.25 6.35
N ARG A 321 22.63 1.22 6.57
CA ARG A 321 23.36 1.92 5.51
C ARG A 321 24.43 1.05 4.85
N THR A 322 24.97 0.07 5.57
CA THR A 322 26.09 -0.77 5.10
C THR A 322 25.59 -2.03 4.41
N VAL A 323 24.67 -2.79 5.03
CA VAL A 323 24.22 -4.08 4.50
C VAL A 323 23.34 -3.88 3.26
N PRO A 324 23.72 -4.46 2.10
CA PRO A 324 23.05 -4.17 0.82
C PRO A 324 21.79 -5.07 0.62
N ARG A 325 20.63 -4.57 1.06
CA ARG A 325 19.36 -5.31 1.04
C ARG A 325 19.02 -5.97 -0.31
N HIS A 326 19.37 -5.32 -1.44
CA HIS A 326 19.07 -5.86 -2.77
C HIS A 326 19.78 -7.18 -3.08
N LEU A 327 20.90 -7.51 -2.42
CA LEU A 327 21.58 -8.79 -2.59
C LEU A 327 20.79 -9.96 -1.96
N PHE A 328 19.90 -9.66 -1.03
CA PHE A 328 19.02 -10.63 -0.36
C PHE A 328 17.66 -10.77 -1.06
N VAL A 329 17.38 -9.96 -2.07
CA VAL A 329 16.19 -10.05 -2.93
C VAL A 329 16.59 -9.85 -4.40
N PRO A 330 17.49 -10.69 -4.95
CA PRO A 330 18.14 -10.46 -6.25
C PRO A 330 17.17 -10.41 -7.43
N ASN A 331 15.98 -10.99 -7.28
CA ASN A 331 14.93 -10.99 -8.30
C ASN A 331 14.02 -9.77 -8.24
N ALA A 332 14.17 -8.90 -7.23
CA ALA A 332 13.38 -7.69 -7.10
C ALA A 332 14.08 -6.50 -7.76
N PRO A 333 13.36 -5.59 -8.43
CA PRO A 333 13.91 -4.30 -8.84
C PRO A 333 14.50 -3.53 -7.66
N LEU A 334 15.54 -2.73 -7.89
CA LEU A 334 16.21 -1.98 -6.82
C LEU A 334 15.24 -1.07 -6.05
N GLU A 335 14.30 -0.45 -6.74
CA GLU A 335 13.27 0.41 -6.14
C GLU A 335 12.36 -0.38 -5.20
N LYS A 336 12.05 -1.65 -5.53
CA LYS A 336 11.28 -2.54 -4.66
C LYS A 336 12.12 -3.02 -3.48
N ALA A 337 13.39 -3.35 -3.71
CA ALA A 337 14.31 -3.77 -2.66
C ALA A 337 14.52 -2.66 -1.60
N TYR A 338 14.53 -1.38 -2.01
CA TYR A 338 14.72 -0.22 -1.14
C TYR A 338 13.45 0.60 -0.90
N GLY A 339 12.27 0.08 -1.26
CA GLY A 339 11.00 0.62 -0.80
C GLY A 339 10.70 0.24 0.66
N ASN A 340 9.97 1.09 1.40
CA ASN A 340 9.50 0.76 2.75
C ASN A 340 8.26 -0.14 2.71
N ALA A 341 8.42 -1.32 2.12
CA ALA A 341 7.39 -2.35 1.99
C ALA A 341 8.03 -3.76 2.03
N PRO A 342 7.28 -4.80 2.39
CA PRO A 342 7.78 -6.16 2.30
C PRO A 342 8.02 -6.56 0.84
N VAL A 343 9.00 -7.44 0.62
CA VAL A 343 9.26 -8.07 -0.68
C VAL A 343 8.99 -9.55 -0.56
N ASP A 344 7.86 -10.00 -1.09
CA ASP A 344 7.48 -11.40 -1.08
C ASP A 344 8.47 -12.24 -1.89
N THR A 345 8.90 -13.37 -1.32
CA THR A 345 9.90 -14.26 -1.92
C THR A 345 9.38 -15.67 -2.16
N LYS A 346 8.38 -16.09 -1.39
CA LYS A 346 7.78 -17.43 -1.51
C LYS A 346 6.28 -17.41 -1.26
N PHE A 347 5.55 -18.19 -2.04
CA PHE A 347 4.09 -18.32 -1.94
C PHE A 347 3.69 -19.78 -1.73
N ASP A 348 2.61 -20.02 -1.01
CA ASP A 348 2.00 -21.34 -0.89
C ASP A 348 1.18 -21.71 -2.15
N ARG A 349 0.63 -22.94 -2.16
CA ARG A 349 -0.17 -23.43 -3.29
C ARG A 349 -1.48 -22.62 -3.52
N SER A 350 -1.92 -21.87 -2.53
CA SER A 350 -3.09 -20.98 -2.63
C SER A 350 -2.74 -19.55 -3.09
N GLY A 351 -1.44 -19.27 -3.33
CA GLY A 351 -0.95 -17.95 -3.71
C GLY A 351 -0.75 -16.99 -2.53
N ARG A 352 -0.82 -17.46 -1.27
CA ARG A 352 -0.52 -16.64 -0.10
C ARG A 352 0.98 -16.57 0.12
N SER A 353 1.49 -15.39 0.44
CA SER A 353 2.89 -15.21 0.81
C SER A 353 3.20 -15.95 2.12
N ILE A 354 4.28 -16.75 2.09
CA ILE A 354 4.76 -17.54 3.24
C ILE A 354 6.22 -17.22 3.59
N SER A 355 6.89 -16.38 2.81
CA SER A 355 8.20 -15.81 3.13
C SER A 355 8.39 -14.49 2.39
N CYS A 356 8.99 -13.50 3.05
CA CYS A 356 9.33 -12.22 2.46
C CYS A 356 10.59 -11.63 3.11
N ALA A 357 11.21 -10.68 2.44
CA ALA A 357 12.06 -9.71 3.12
C ALA A 357 11.13 -8.71 3.82
N SER A 358 11.13 -8.68 5.14
CA SER A 358 10.25 -7.84 5.96
C SER A 358 10.36 -6.36 5.62
N GLN A 359 9.32 -5.60 5.91
CA GLN A 359 9.28 -4.14 5.72
C GLN A 359 10.42 -3.47 6.51
N PRO A 360 11.20 -2.57 5.91
CA PRO A 360 12.39 -2.00 6.53
C PRO A 360 12.18 -1.27 7.87
N ASP A 361 11.07 -0.56 8.04
CA ASP A 361 10.75 0.09 9.31
C ASP A 361 10.48 -0.91 10.44
N ILE A 362 9.83 -2.04 10.13
CA ILE A 362 9.61 -3.14 11.10
C ILE A 362 10.94 -3.79 11.49
N VAL A 363 11.83 -4.03 10.51
CA VAL A 363 13.19 -4.54 10.76
C VAL A 363 13.96 -3.58 11.67
N ALA A 364 13.99 -2.28 11.34
CA ALA A 364 14.65 -1.27 12.15
C ALA A 364 14.11 -1.23 13.59
N MET A 365 12.79 -1.21 13.73
CA MET A 365 12.11 -1.20 15.01
C MET A 365 12.47 -2.42 15.87
N MET A 366 12.57 -3.60 15.28
CA MET A 366 12.94 -4.83 16.00
C MET A 366 14.41 -4.83 16.41
N LEU A 367 15.31 -4.38 15.54
CA LEU A 367 16.73 -4.24 15.89
C LEU A 367 16.94 -3.25 17.06
N GLU A 368 16.19 -2.14 17.08
CA GLU A 368 16.17 -1.20 18.21
C GLU A 368 15.64 -1.80 19.50
N GLN A 369 14.61 -2.67 19.44
CA GLN A 369 14.07 -3.38 20.59
C GLN A 369 15.03 -4.47 21.11
N LEU A 370 15.72 -5.16 20.20
CA LEU A 370 16.66 -6.24 20.54
C LEU A 370 17.92 -5.71 21.23
N ASP A 371 18.34 -4.48 20.91
CA ASP A 371 19.51 -3.80 21.51
C ASP A 371 20.77 -4.66 21.44
N VAL A 372 21.16 -5.04 20.24
CA VAL A 372 22.33 -5.89 19.97
C VAL A 372 23.64 -5.16 20.30
N GLN A 373 24.57 -5.82 20.98
CA GLN A 373 25.89 -5.28 21.33
C GLN A 373 27.02 -6.04 20.60
N PRO A 374 28.18 -5.41 20.33
CA PRO A 374 29.32 -6.09 19.74
C PRO A 374 29.78 -7.30 20.56
N GLY A 375 30.18 -8.35 19.86
CA GLY A 375 30.67 -9.58 20.46
C GLY A 375 29.59 -10.54 20.94
N GLN A 376 28.30 -10.19 20.85
CA GLN A 376 27.21 -11.01 21.29
C GLN A 376 26.97 -12.22 20.38
N LYS A 377 26.38 -13.25 20.96
CA LYS A 377 25.83 -14.42 20.26
C LYS A 377 24.32 -14.26 20.08
N ILE A 378 23.86 -14.31 18.85
CA ILE A 378 22.44 -14.11 18.52
C ILE A 378 21.86 -15.38 17.91
N LEU A 379 20.61 -15.70 18.28
CA LEU A 379 19.77 -16.67 17.57
C LEU A 379 18.62 -15.95 16.89
N GLU A 380 18.50 -16.08 15.58
CA GLU A 380 17.36 -15.65 14.80
C GLU A 380 16.49 -16.83 14.40
N LEU A 381 15.19 -16.72 14.57
CA LEU A 381 14.18 -17.74 14.26
C LEU A 381 13.31 -17.26 13.09
N GLY A 382 13.57 -17.80 11.91
CA GLY A 382 13.02 -17.37 10.63
C GLY A 382 14.07 -16.65 9.79
N ALA A 383 14.96 -17.37 9.11
CA ALA A 383 16.03 -16.79 8.29
C ALA A 383 15.48 -15.94 7.13
N GLY A 384 14.34 -16.34 6.56
CA GLY A 384 13.74 -15.66 5.44
C GLY A 384 14.77 -15.44 4.32
N THR A 385 14.99 -14.20 3.91
CA THR A 385 15.99 -13.88 2.89
C THR A 385 17.43 -13.83 3.40
N GLY A 386 17.65 -13.86 4.71
CA GLY A 386 18.94 -13.63 5.36
C GLY A 386 19.30 -12.16 5.58
N PHE A 387 18.45 -11.21 5.16
CA PHE A 387 18.76 -9.79 5.29
C PHE A 387 18.86 -9.35 6.75
N ASN A 388 17.91 -9.74 7.61
CA ASN A 388 17.96 -9.40 9.03
C ASN A 388 19.15 -10.10 9.72
N ALA A 389 19.41 -11.39 9.42
CA ALA A 389 20.62 -12.06 9.87
C ALA A 389 21.91 -11.32 9.50
N GLY A 390 21.96 -10.77 8.27
CA GLY A 390 23.09 -9.94 7.81
C GLY A 390 23.23 -8.66 8.61
N LEU A 391 22.13 -7.97 8.95
CA LEU A 391 22.14 -6.80 9.84
C LEU A 391 22.62 -7.16 11.25
N LEU A 392 22.14 -8.27 11.80
CA LEU A 392 22.59 -8.80 13.10
C LEU A 392 24.08 -9.13 13.06
N GLY A 393 24.57 -9.77 11.98
CA GLY A 393 26.00 -10.07 11.77
C GLY A 393 26.85 -8.80 11.77
N TYR A 394 26.41 -7.74 11.12
CA TYR A 394 27.07 -6.44 11.16
C TYR A 394 27.10 -5.84 12.57
N LEU A 395 25.96 -5.88 13.28
CA LEU A 395 25.82 -5.30 14.63
C LEU A 395 26.67 -6.00 15.68
N VAL A 396 26.82 -7.31 15.63
CA VAL A 396 27.67 -8.06 16.55
C VAL A 396 29.17 -7.94 16.23
N GLY A 397 29.52 -7.59 14.99
CA GLY A 397 30.90 -7.41 14.53
C GLY A 397 31.70 -8.73 14.46
N GLU A 398 33.01 -8.63 14.20
CA GLU A 398 33.88 -9.77 13.94
C GLU A 398 33.99 -10.77 15.11
N THR A 399 33.80 -10.31 16.35
CA THR A 399 33.93 -11.15 17.56
C THR A 399 32.60 -11.77 17.98
N GLY A 400 31.48 -11.35 17.36
CA GLY A 400 30.15 -11.91 17.61
C GLY A 400 29.77 -12.99 16.61
N HIS A 401 28.66 -13.67 16.88
CA HIS A 401 28.18 -14.75 16.03
C HIS A 401 26.64 -14.74 15.95
N VAL A 402 26.09 -14.99 14.77
CA VAL A 402 24.66 -15.14 14.54
C VAL A 402 24.36 -16.54 14.05
N THR A 403 23.41 -17.19 14.67
CA THR A 403 22.79 -18.42 14.17
C THR A 403 21.40 -18.07 13.70
N THR A 404 21.04 -18.36 12.45
CA THR A 404 19.69 -18.18 11.91
C THR A 404 19.09 -19.48 11.41
N ILE A 405 17.81 -19.73 11.64
CA ILE A 405 17.14 -21.00 11.35
C ILE A 405 15.95 -20.78 10.43
N ASP A 406 15.78 -21.64 9.43
CA ASP A 406 14.53 -21.77 8.69
C ASP A 406 14.19 -23.24 8.41
N VAL A 407 12.89 -23.51 8.18
CA VAL A 407 12.38 -24.87 7.95
C VAL A 407 12.43 -25.30 6.49
N ASP A 408 12.64 -24.39 5.57
CA ASP A 408 12.63 -24.61 4.12
C ASP A 408 14.04 -24.55 3.54
N GLU A 409 14.45 -25.61 2.86
CA GLU A 409 15.79 -25.74 2.27
C GLU A 409 16.10 -24.64 1.25
N ASP A 410 15.15 -24.31 0.38
CA ASP A 410 15.29 -23.25 -0.63
C ASP A 410 15.46 -21.85 -0.01
N ILE A 411 14.83 -21.59 1.14
CA ILE A 411 15.00 -20.34 1.91
C ILE A 411 16.39 -20.32 2.54
N VAL A 412 16.83 -21.41 3.17
CA VAL A 412 18.17 -21.54 3.77
C VAL A 412 19.26 -21.31 2.73
N ASP A 413 19.13 -21.90 1.53
CA ASP A 413 20.10 -21.72 0.46
C ASP A 413 20.10 -20.29 -0.11
N GLY A 414 18.91 -19.67 -0.22
CA GLY A 414 18.77 -18.26 -0.59
C GLY A 414 19.45 -17.32 0.41
N ALA A 415 19.25 -17.55 1.71
CA ALA A 415 19.87 -16.76 2.78
C ALA A 415 21.41 -16.90 2.76
N ARG A 416 21.93 -18.12 2.60
CA ARG A 416 23.38 -18.36 2.43
C ARG A 416 23.95 -17.62 1.23
N GLY A 417 23.22 -17.65 0.09
CA GLY A 417 23.62 -16.93 -1.12
C GLY A 417 23.66 -15.42 -0.93
N GLY A 418 22.66 -14.84 -0.26
CA GLY A 418 22.59 -13.41 0.06
C GLY A 418 23.70 -12.96 0.99
N LEU A 419 23.99 -13.72 2.06
CA LEU A 419 25.08 -13.46 3.01
C LEU A 419 26.45 -13.52 2.32
N ALA A 420 26.68 -14.55 1.51
CA ALA A 420 27.93 -14.67 0.75
C ALA A 420 28.11 -13.50 -0.25
N ALA A 421 27.04 -13.10 -0.96
CA ALA A 421 27.07 -11.96 -1.87
C ALA A 421 27.33 -10.62 -1.16
N ALA A 422 26.93 -10.51 0.12
CA ALA A 422 27.16 -9.34 0.96
C ALA A 422 28.48 -9.38 1.76
N ASP A 423 29.32 -10.42 1.56
CA ASP A 423 30.62 -10.63 2.25
C ASP A 423 30.46 -10.72 3.79
N ILE A 424 29.39 -11.38 4.26
CA ILE A 424 29.08 -11.57 5.68
C ILE A 424 29.37 -13.03 6.07
N HIS A 425 30.34 -13.25 6.97
CA HIS A 425 30.85 -14.59 7.28
C HIS A 425 30.62 -15.06 8.73
N ASN A 426 30.14 -14.20 9.61
CA ASN A 426 29.86 -14.50 11.02
C ASN A 426 28.41 -14.89 11.28
N VAL A 427 27.68 -15.32 10.22
CA VAL A 427 26.30 -15.79 10.26
C VAL A 427 26.25 -17.25 9.81
N GLU A 428 25.75 -18.14 10.66
CA GLU A 428 25.51 -19.55 10.35
C GLU A 428 24.01 -19.77 10.06
N VAL A 429 23.68 -20.34 8.88
CA VAL A 429 22.29 -20.61 8.48
C VAL A 429 21.98 -22.09 8.63
N ILE A 430 21.01 -22.42 9.47
CA ILE A 430 20.61 -23.78 9.84
C ILE A 430 19.26 -24.15 9.21
N LEU A 431 19.20 -25.32 8.60
CA LEU A 431 17.94 -25.96 8.22
C LEU A 431 17.37 -26.69 9.45
N GLY A 432 16.26 -26.21 10.01
CA GLY A 432 15.71 -26.78 11.23
C GLY A 432 14.38 -26.18 11.65
N ASP A 433 13.82 -26.73 12.72
CA ASP A 433 12.60 -26.20 13.34
C ASP A 433 12.96 -25.10 14.36
N GLY A 434 12.57 -23.86 14.07
CA GLY A 434 12.82 -22.71 14.96
C GLY A 434 12.18 -22.84 16.35
N ALA A 435 11.13 -23.64 16.51
CA ALA A 435 10.47 -23.84 17.81
C ALA A 435 11.38 -24.49 18.86
N VAL A 436 12.38 -25.28 18.43
CA VAL A 436 13.34 -25.92 19.34
C VAL A 436 14.63 -25.12 19.53
N GLY A 437 14.78 -23.99 18.85
CA GLY A 437 16.00 -23.21 18.86
C GLY A 437 17.19 -23.96 18.26
N HIS A 438 18.42 -23.63 18.74
CA HIS A 438 19.66 -24.33 18.32
C HIS A 438 20.63 -24.47 19.50
N ALA A 439 20.43 -25.50 20.29
CA ALA A 439 21.21 -25.76 21.51
C ALA A 439 22.75 -25.91 21.28
N PRO A 440 23.26 -26.41 20.12
CA PRO A 440 24.72 -26.53 19.93
C PRO A 440 25.49 -25.21 20.06
N ASN A 441 24.88 -24.07 19.71
CA ASN A 441 25.51 -22.74 19.79
C ASN A 441 25.11 -21.94 21.03
N ALA A 442 24.19 -22.47 21.89
CA ALA A 442 23.78 -21.81 23.13
C ALA A 442 24.95 -21.73 24.15
N PRO A 443 24.89 -20.81 25.15
CA PRO A 443 23.84 -19.85 25.36
C PRO A 443 23.92 -18.63 24.44
N TYR A 444 22.76 -17.97 24.20
CA TYR A 444 22.65 -16.76 23.38
C TYR A 444 22.41 -15.51 24.23
N ASP A 445 23.03 -14.42 23.89
CA ASP A 445 22.79 -13.11 24.52
C ASP A 445 21.45 -12.52 24.09
N ARG A 446 21.05 -12.81 22.84
CA ARG A 446 19.78 -12.35 22.24
C ARG A 446 19.15 -13.48 21.44
N ILE A 447 17.85 -13.61 21.56
CA ILE A 447 17.03 -14.45 20.66
C ILE A 447 15.99 -13.57 20.04
N GLU A 448 15.91 -13.56 18.71
CA GLU A 448 14.92 -12.83 17.94
C GLU A 448 14.08 -13.78 17.09
N ALA A 449 12.76 -13.74 17.27
CA ALA A 449 11.85 -14.38 16.33
C ALA A 449 11.39 -13.35 15.29
N THR A 450 11.63 -13.63 14.01
CA THR A 450 11.12 -12.86 12.87
C THR A 450 9.86 -13.49 12.27
N VAL A 451 9.22 -14.34 13.04
CA VAL A 451 7.97 -15.06 12.78
C VAL A 451 7.02 -14.89 13.95
N GLY A 452 5.70 -14.90 13.68
CA GLY A 452 4.68 -14.78 14.71
C GLY A 452 4.48 -16.08 15.49
N ALA A 453 4.39 -16.01 16.80
CA ALA A 453 4.15 -17.14 17.68
C ALA A 453 2.86 -16.97 18.51
N HIS A 454 2.23 -18.10 18.87
CA HIS A 454 1.11 -18.14 19.80
C HIS A 454 1.52 -18.89 21.07
N GLY A 455 2.50 -18.35 21.75
CA GLY A 455 3.16 -18.91 22.93
C GLY A 455 4.68 -18.92 22.75
N VAL A 456 5.38 -18.89 23.86
CA VAL A 456 6.85 -18.84 23.90
C VAL A 456 7.39 -20.25 24.20
N PRO A 457 8.09 -20.92 23.24
CA PRO A 457 8.73 -22.19 23.49
C PRO A 457 9.73 -22.13 24.64
N HIS A 458 9.70 -23.08 25.55
CA HIS A 458 10.65 -23.17 26.65
C HIS A 458 12.09 -23.22 26.17
N ALA A 459 12.35 -23.89 25.06
CA ALA A 459 13.67 -23.97 24.43
C ALA A 459 14.29 -22.60 24.13
N TRP A 460 13.47 -21.58 23.83
CA TRP A 460 13.98 -20.23 23.61
C TRP A 460 14.48 -19.60 24.91
N LEU A 461 13.73 -19.81 26.01
CA LEU A 461 14.07 -19.27 27.32
C LEU A 461 15.29 -19.99 27.93
N ASP A 462 15.36 -21.31 27.76
CA ASP A 462 16.43 -22.17 28.28
C ASP A 462 17.78 -21.95 27.57
N GLN A 463 17.76 -21.47 26.31
CA GLN A 463 18.96 -21.22 25.51
C GLN A 463 19.48 -19.79 25.67
N LEU A 464 18.81 -18.92 26.44
CA LEU A 464 19.29 -17.57 26.75
C LEU A 464 20.37 -17.60 27.85
N ALA A 465 21.38 -16.75 27.66
CA ALA A 465 22.36 -16.45 28.70
C ALA A 465 21.73 -15.69 29.88
N PRO A 466 22.31 -15.73 31.06
CA PRO A 466 21.91 -14.82 32.15
C PRO A 466 21.97 -13.35 31.69
N GLY A 467 20.87 -12.61 31.86
CA GLY A 467 20.73 -11.23 31.34
C GLY A 467 20.45 -11.16 29.82
N GLY A 468 20.19 -12.31 29.20
CA GLY A 468 19.81 -12.36 27.79
C GLY A 468 18.39 -11.83 27.56
N ARG A 469 18.12 -11.39 26.31
CA ARG A 469 16.83 -10.83 25.89
C ARG A 469 16.21 -11.69 24.78
N LEU A 470 14.92 -11.99 24.95
CA LEU A 470 14.06 -12.56 23.92
C LEU A 470 13.24 -11.46 23.27
N LEU A 471 13.26 -11.32 21.96
CA LEU A 471 12.34 -10.50 21.20
C LEU A 471 11.46 -11.39 20.32
N THR A 472 10.16 -11.33 20.50
CA THR A 472 9.22 -12.16 19.76
C THR A 472 7.92 -11.44 19.41
N PRO A 473 7.49 -11.49 18.13
CA PRO A 473 6.12 -11.17 17.76
C PRO A 473 5.17 -12.23 18.34
N LEU A 474 4.36 -11.83 19.30
CA LEU A 474 3.46 -12.72 20.01
C LEU A 474 2.01 -12.34 19.75
N ARG A 475 1.22 -13.26 19.20
CA ARG A 475 -0.22 -13.12 19.13
C ARG A 475 -0.79 -13.33 20.55
N LEU A 476 -1.40 -12.32 21.09
CA LEU A 476 -1.85 -12.29 22.48
C LEU A 476 -3.26 -12.85 22.61
N ARG A 477 -4.22 -12.28 21.87
CA ARG A 477 -5.60 -12.72 21.87
C ARG A 477 -6.34 -12.26 20.61
N GLY A 478 -7.13 -13.17 20.01
CA GLY A 478 -7.79 -12.89 18.73
C GLY A 478 -6.75 -12.45 17.70
N SER A 479 -6.98 -11.31 17.03
CA SER A 479 -6.07 -10.79 16.01
C SER A 479 -4.99 -9.83 16.53
N VAL A 480 -4.91 -9.59 17.84
CA VAL A 480 -3.95 -8.63 18.41
C VAL A 480 -2.60 -9.28 18.65
N SER A 481 -1.58 -8.75 17.95
CA SER A 481 -0.18 -9.18 18.05
C SER A 481 0.72 -8.01 18.40
N ARG A 482 1.79 -8.28 19.14
CA ARG A 482 2.83 -7.31 19.48
C ARG A 482 4.20 -7.96 19.43
N SER A 483 5.21 -7.25 19.00
CA SER A 483 6.61 -7.60 19.21
C SER A 483 6.97 -7.18 20.63
N ILE A 484 7.39 -8.14 21.45
CA ILE A 484 7.65 -7.93 22.89
C ILE A 484 9.07 -8.38 23.19
N ALA A 485 9.84 -7.49 23.83
CA ALA A 485 11.16 -7.81 24.34
C ALA A 485 11.04 -8.25 25.81
N PHE A 486 11.46 -9.48 26.11
CA PHE A 486 11.44 -10.05 27.47
C PHE A 486 12.85 -10.23 28.01
N GLU A 487 13.02 -9.95 29.30
CA GLU A 487 14.21 -10.25 30.08
C GLU A 487 13.84 -11.01 31.36
N ASN A 488 14.75 -11.86 31.82
CA ASN A 488 14.59 -12.52 33.12
C ASN A 488 14.94 -11.55 34.25
N GLN A 489 13.93 -11.19 35.04
CA GLN A 489 14.07 -10.32 36.22
C GLN A 489 13.69 -11.12 37.44
N ASP A 490 14.69 -11.49 38.25
CA ASP A 490 14.51 -12.25 39.49
C ASP A 490 13.74 -13.58 39.34
N GLY A 491 13.96 -14.28 38.20
CA GLY A 491 13.31 -15.55 37.89
C GLY A 491 11.97 -15.44 37.15
N ALA A 492 11.49 -14.23 36.89
CA ALA A 492 10.29 -13.95 36.09
C ALA A 492 10.67 -13.32 34.74
N TRP A 493 10.06 -13.79 33.65
CA TRP A 493 10.24 -13.22 32.31
C TRP A 493 9.30 -12.04 32.12
N ARG A 494 9.82 -10.81 32.20
CA ARG A 494 9.05 -9.57 32.09
C ARG A 494 9.45 -8.76 30.87
N SER A 495 8.47 -8.06 30.31
CA SER A 495 8.72 -7.18 29.17
C SER A 495 9.53 -5.96 29.56
N VAL A 496 10.48 -5.58 28.71
CA VAL A 496 11.23 -4.30 28.75
C VAL A 496 10.81 -3.34 27.65
N GLY A 497 9.89 -3.75 26.79
CA GLY A 497 9.30 -2.95 25.74
C GLY A 497 8.40 -3.76 24.83
N SER A 498 7.42 -3.10 24.18
CA SER A 498 6.56 -3.74 23.19
C SER A 498 6.09 -2.74 22.13
N GLN A 499 5.84 -3.23 20.91
CA GLN A 499 5.30 -2.42 19.81
C GLN A 499 4.30 -3.24 19.01
N MET A 500 3.27 -2.59 18.46
CA MET A 500 2.28 -3.27 17.64
C MET A 500 2.89 -3.66 16.29
N ASN A 501 2.83 -4.92 15.96
CA ASN A 501 3.15 -5.44 14.64
C ASN A 501 2.53 -6.83 14.43
N THR A 502 2.60 -7.32 13.20
CA THR A 502 2.11 -8.65 12.84
C THR A 502 3.10 -9.30 11.89
N PHE A 503 3.43 -10.55 12.15
CA PHE A 503 4.34 -11.37 11.34
C PHE A 503 3.64 -12.57 10.73
N MET A 504 4.29 -13.18 9.74
CA MET A 504 3.91 -14.50 9.25
C MET A 504 4.07 -15.53 10.37
N PRO A 505 3.13 -16.49 10.53
CA PRO A 505 3.20 -17.45 11.61
C PRO A 505 4.42 -18.36 11.49
N LEU A 506 4.99 -18.72 12.66
CA LEU A 506 6.00 -19.78 12.78
C LEU A 506 5.42 -21.08 12.18
N ARG A 507 6.15 -21.69 11.28
CA ARG A 507 5.74 -22.95 10.63
C ARG A 507 6.40 -24.14 11.30
N ARG A 508 5.66 -25.25 11.42
CA ARG A 508 5.97 -26.46 12.21
C ARG A 508 6.00 -26.17 13.71
N GLY A 509 6.17 -27.21 14.50
CA GLY A 509 6.17 -27.09 15.95
C GLY A 509 4.90 -26.41 16.49
N ILE A 510 5.09 -25.33 17.22
CA ILE A 510 4.01 -24.53 17.79
C ILE A 510 3.76 -23.31 16.90
N ALA A 511 3.07 -23.57 15.81
CA ALA A 511 2.64 -22.53 14.90
C ALA A 511 1.54 -21.64 15.54
N ASP A 512 1.34 -20.45 14.99
CA ASP A 512 0.13 -19.67 15.27
C ASP A 512 -1.10 -20.47 14.80
N ASP A 513 -2.22 -20.30 15.49
CA ASP A 513 -3.48 -20.99 15.16
C ASP A 513 -3.90 -20.71 13.71
N PRO A 514 -4.47 -21.70 13.02
CA PRO A 514 -5.01 -21.49 11.69
C PRO A 514 -6.08 -20.41 11.73
N ARG A 515 -5.92 -19.40 10.87
CA ARG A 515 -6.91 -18.34 10.72
C ARG A 515 -8.10 -18.85 9.94
N VAL A 516 -9.30 -18.53 10.44
CA VAL A 516 -10.56 -18.80 9.76
C VAL A 516 -11.10 -17.49 9.18
N PHE A 517 -11.44 -17.53 7.89
CA PHE A 517 -11.99 -16.38 7.17
C PHE A 517 -13.50 -16.60 7.01
N VAL A 518 -14.29 -15.75 7.66
CA VAL A 518 -15.75 -15.83 7.67
C VAL A 518 -16.31 -14.67 6.83
N PRO A 519 -16.90 -14.95 5.64
CA PRO A 519 -17.61 -13.94 4.86
C PRO A 519 -18.79 -13.38 5.66
N LEU A 520 -18.91 -12.06 5.74
CA LEU A 520 -20.00 -11.38 6.46
C LEU A 520 -21.10 -10.86 5.53
N ASP A 521 -20.89 -10.95 4.23
CA ASP A 521 -21.84 -10.58 3.19
C ASP A 521 -21.73 -11.52 1.97
N PRO A 522 -22.78 -11.67 1.15
CA PRO A 522 -22.81 -12.59 0.01
C PRO A 522 -21.76 -12.29 -1.07
N ASP A 523 -21.37 -11.01 -1.20
CA ASP A 523 -20.40 -10.55 -2.19
C ASP A 523 -18.94 -10.68 -1.69
N ASN A 524 -18.75 -11.18 -0.45
CA ASN A 524 -17.45 -11.30 0.23
C ASN A 524 -16.67 -9.98 0.23
N THR A 525 -17.38 -8.86 0.45
CA THR A 525 -16.78 -7.51 0.50
C THR A 525 -16.31 -7.15 1.90
N VAL A 526 -16.80 -7.85 2.93
CA VAL A 526 -16.38 -7.78 4.32
C VAL A 526 -16.11 -9.20 4.84
N THR A 527 -14.95 -9.39 5.44
CA THR A 527 -14.54 -10.69 5.97
C THR A 527 -14.13 -10.54 7.44
N LEU A 528 -14.60 -11.42 8.31
CA LEU A 528 -14.11 -11.54 9.68
C LEU A 528 -12.96 -12.56 9.70
N VAL A 529 -11.83 -12.19 10.30
CA VAL A 529 -10.68 -13.07 10.48
C VAL A 529 -10.61 -13.49 11.93
N THR A 530 -10.90 -14.77 12.20
CA THR A 530 -10.86 -15.33 13.56
C THR A 530 -9.67 -16.27 13.74
N ASN A 531 -9.35 -16.58 14.98
CA ASN A 531 -8.28 -17.48 15.38
C ASN A 531 -8.82 -18.59 16.28
N GLY A 532 -8.04 -19.64 16.55
CA GLY A 532 -8.51 -20.82 17.26
C GLY A 532 -8.92 -20.59 18.72
N ASP A 533 -8.50 -19.48 19.33
CA ASP A 533 -8.92 -19.05 20.66
C ASP A 533 -10.28 -18.33 20.70
N GLN A 534 -10.94 -18.19 19.54
CA GLN A 534 -12.23 -17.51 19.41
C GLN A 534 -13.34 -18.47 18.97
N LYS A 535 -14.53 -18.29 19.57
CA LYS A 535 -15.72 -19.04 19.19
C LYS A 535 -16.48 -18.26 18.13
N VAL A 536 -16.64 -18.82 16.95
CA VAL A 536 -17.38 -18.22 15.84
C VAL A 536 -18.46 -19.15 15.32
N ASP A 537 -19.66 -18.60 15.16
CA ASP A 537 -20.76 -19.21 14.40
C ASP A 537 -20.84 -18.48 13.05
N ALA A 538 -20.25 -19.08 12.03
CA ALA A 538 -20.15 -18.47 10.70
C ALA A 538 -21.54 -18.33 10.04
N ASP A 539 -22.45 -19.27 10.29
CA ASP A 539 -23.81 -19.25 9.72
C ASP A 539 -24.64 -18.11 10.34
N ALA A 540 -24.50 -17.90 11.65
CA ALA A 540 -25.20 -16.82 12.35
C ALA A 540 -24.66 -15.41 11.95
N LEU A 541 -23.40 -15.31 11.51
CA LEU A 541 -22.82 -14.06 11.03
C LEU A 541 -22.98 -13.84 9.52
N SER A 542 -23.46 -14.83 8.78
CA SER A 542 -23.77 -14.71 7.36
C SER A 542 -24.84 -13.63 7.16
N ASP A 543 -24.62 -12.71 6.21
CA ASP A 543 -25.52 -11.58 5.96
C ASP A 543 -25.80 -10.68 7.17
N ILE A 544 -24.87 -10.58 8.14
CA ILE A 544 -25.06 -9.84 9.39
C ILE A 544 -25.46 -8.37 9.16
N PHE A 545 -25.02 -7.76 8.07
CA PHE A 545 -25.34 -6.36 7.75
C PHE A 545 -26.80 -6.12 7.34
N ARG A 546 -27.57 -7.18 7.07
CA ARG A 546 -29.03 -7.09 6.88
C ARG A 546 -29.82 -7.13 8.20
N GLN A 547 -29.15 -7.48 9.29
CA GLN A 547 -29.73 -7.49 10.63
C GLN A 547 -29.87 -6.07 11.20
N PRO A 548 -30.68 -5.89 12.25
CA PRO A 548 -30.83 -4.58 12.90
C PRO A 548 -29.50 -3.94 13.22
N ARG A 549 -29.35 -2.64 12.89
CA ARG A 549 -28.15 -1.84 13.11
C ARG A 549 -28.36 -0.91 14.30
N THR A 550 -27.37 -0.83 15.15
CA THR A 550 -27.29 0.15 16.25
C THR A 550 -26.03 1.00 16.14
N GLU A 551 -26.03 2.14 16.83
CA GLU A 551 -24.90 3.06 16.86
C GLU A 551 -24.77 3.67 18.24
N VAL A 552 -23.60 3.54 18.85
CA VAL A 552 -23.32 4.07 20.20
C VAL A 552 -22.06 4.97 20.13
N TRP A 553 -22.19 6.21 20.57
CA TRP A 553 -21.08 7.15 20.68
C TRP A 553 -20.57 7.21 22.09
N THR A 554 -19.24 7.06 22.27
CA THR A 554 -18.64 6.82 23.58
C THR A 554 -18.42 8.07 24.41
N GLY A 555 -18.38 9.26 23.81
CA GLY A 555 -17.92 10.48 24.44
C GLY A 555 -16.40 10.57 24.60
N VAL A 556 -15.66 9.52 24.23
CA VAL A 556 -14.20 9.48 24.32
C VAL A 556 -13.60 10.06 23.05
N THR A 557 -12.76 11.08 23.22
CA THR A 557 -12.14 11.79 22.09
C THR A 557 -10.65 11.51 22.00
N PHE A 558 -10.11 11.64 20.77
CA PHE A 558 -8.71 11.46 20.47
C PHE A 558 -8.26 12.39 19.32
N ARG A 559 -6.95 12.59 19.16
CA ARG A 559 -6.36 13.35 18.07
C ARG A 559 -6.11 12.44 16.85
N GLY A 560 -6.19 12.97 15.64
CA GLY A 560 -5.99 12.17 14.41
C GLY A 560 -4.69 11.35 14.40
N PRO A 561 -3.52 11.89 14.81
CA PRO A 561 -2.26 11.15 14.85
C PRO A 561 -2.10 10.21 16.06
N GLU A 562 -3.03 10.23 17.02
CA GLU A 562 -2.94 9.39 18.22
C GLU A 562 -3.16 7.92 17.86
N SER A 563 -2.24 7.04 18.29
CA SER A 563 -2.37 5.60 18.11
C SER A 563 -3.47 5.03 19.01
N ALA A 564 -4.31 4.17 18.46
CA ALA A 564 -5.32 3.45 19.22
C ALA A 564 -4.88 2.02 19.59
N GLU A 565 -3.60 1.66 19.41
CA GLU A 565 -3.10 0.30 19.64
C GLU A 565 -3.33 -0.23 21.06
N TYR A 566 -3.25 0.65 22.07
CA TYR A 566 -3.51 0.26 23.46
C TYR A 566 -5.01 0.12 23.77
N LEU A 567 -5.89 0.84 23.04
CA LEU A 567 -7.33 0.60 23.10
C LEU A 567 -7.67 -0.76 22.47
N GLU A 568 -7.08 -1.10 21.32
CA GLU A 568 -7.27 -2.41 20.69
C GLU A 568 -6.78 -3.55 21.58
N LEU A 569 -5.62 -3.38 22.24
CA LEU A 569 -5.12 -4.32 23.23
C LEU A 569 -6.07 -4.46 24.42
N TRP A 570 -6.59 -3.34 24.93
CA TRP A 570 -7.58 -3.34 26.02
C TRP A 570 -8.83 -4.12 25.64
N LEU A 571 -9.41 -3.81 24.49
CA LEU A 571 -10.61 -4.51 23.99
C LEU A 571 -10.36 -6.00 23.74
N ALA A 572 -9.19 -6.36 23.20
CA ALA A 572 -8.82 -7.77 23.05
C ALA A 572 -8.78 -8.49 24.40
N CYS A 573 -8.33 -7.84 25.46
CA CYS A 573 -8.26 -8.42 26.79
C CYS A 573 -9.61 -8.42 27.52
N ALA A 574 -10.36 -7.33 27.43
CA ALA A 574 -11.57 -7.10 28.21
C ALA A 574 -12.82 -7.78 27.64
N MET A 575 -12.89 -7.95 26.31
CA MET A 575 -14.07 -8.57 25.67
C MET A 575 -13.99 -10.10 25.74
N PRO A 576 -15.12 -10.80 26.00
CA PRO A 576 -15.13 -12.25 26.19
C PRO A 576 -14.53 -13.05 25.04
N ASN A 577 -14.76 -12.63 23.80
CA ASN A 577 -14.27 -13.30 22.59
C ASN A 577 -13.06 -12.58 21.94
N GLY A 578 -12.45 -11.63 22.66
CA GLY A 578 -11.32 -10.86 22.17
C GLY A 578 -11.67 -9.89 21.03
N LEU A 579 -10.67 -9.56 20.20
CA LEU A 579 -10.80 -8.63 19.09
C LEU A 579 -10.34 -9.28 17.80
N SER A 580 -11.12 -9.17 16.72
CA SER A 580 -10.83 -9.76 15.41
C SER A 580 -10.62 -8.71 14.33
N ARG A 581 -9.78 -9.00 13.33
CA ARG A 581 -9.73 -8.18 12.13
C ARG A 581 -11.00 -8.39 11.30
N MET A 582 -11.51 -7.29 10.75
CA MET A 582 -12.67 -7.25 9.87
C MET A 582 -12.33 -6.38 8.63
N PRO A 583 -11.44 -6.85 7.74
CA PRO A 583 -11.17 -6.13 6.51
C PRO A 583 -12.45 -5.96 5.69
N ALA A 584 -12.72 -4.72 5.31
CA ALA A 584 -13.78 -4.33 4.41
C ALA A 584 -13.17 -3.66 3.18
N ASN A 585 -13.62 -4.05 1.99
CA ASN A 585 -13.17 -3.37 0.78
C ASN A 585 -13.89 -2.02 0.60
N ASN A 586 -13.35 -1.17 -0.28
CA ASN A 586 -13.94 0.15 -0.50
C ASN A 586 -15.40 0.09 -0.95
N LYS A 587 -15.79 -0.92 -1.73
CA LYS A 587 -17.17 -1.12 -2.19
C LYS A 587 -18.15 -1.32 -1.02
N ALA A 588 -17.74 -2.03 0.03
CA ALA A 588 -18.56 -2.19 1.22
C ALA A 588 -18.80 -0.87 1.95
N ILE A 589 -17.79 -0.02 1.99
CA ILE A 589 -17.86 1.31 2.63
C ILE A 589 -18.68 2.29 1.76
N GLU A 590 -18.42 2.33 0.47
CA GLU A 590 -19.09 3.19 -0.50
C GLU A 590 -20.59 2.87 -0.64
N ASN A 591 -20.93 1.59 -0.62
CA ASN A 591 -22.33 1.13 -0.63
C ASN A 591 -23.03 1.32 0.72
N GLY A 592 -22.34 1.84 1.74
CA GLY A 592 -22.91 2.04 3.08
C GLY A 592 -23.19 0.73 3.82
N LEU A 593 -22.63 -0.40 3.38
CA LEU A 593 -22.74 -1.69 4.07
C LEU A 593 -22.08 -1.62 5.43
N VAL A 594 -20.89 -1.02 5.49
CA VAL A 594 -20.20 -0.69 6.73
C VAL A 594 -19.88 0.82 6.78
N THR A 595 -20.01 1.40 7.96
CA THR A 595 -19.46 2.73 8.25
C THR A 595 -17.95 2.57 8.42
N ALA A 596 -17.15 3.46 7.77
CA ALA A 596 -15.69 3.32 7.73
C ALA A 596 -15.10 2.87 9.08
N PRO A 597 -14.56 1.64 9.18
CA PRO A 597 -13.99 1.14 10.42
C PRO A 597 -12.74 1.92 10.83
N TYR A 598 -12.53 2.07 12.14
CA TYR A 598 -11.36 2.77 12.68
C TYR A 598 -11.03 2.17 14.05
N PRO A 599 -9.75 2.03 14.44
CA PRO A 599 -8.54 2.44 13.70
C PRO A 599 -8.07 1.45 12.62
N SER A 600 -8.27 0.16 12.80
CA SER A 600 -7.64 -0.88 11.97
C SER A 600 -8.61 -1.94 11.47
N SER A 601 -9.86 -1.59 11.22
CA SER A 601 -10.88 -2.55 10.76
C SER A 601 -10.96 -3.77 11.69
N THR A 602 -11.21 -3.52 12.97
CA THR A 602 -11.36 -4.57 13.99
C THR A 602 -12.79 -4.65 14.49
N ALA A 603 -13.20 -5.85 14.89
CA ALA A 603 -14.54 -6.16 15.36
C ALA A 603 -14.53 -7.01 16.61
N VAL A 604 -15.59 -6.85 17.43
CA VAL A 604 -15.97 -7.76 18.50
C VAL A 604 -17.24 -8.47 18.06
N PHE A 605 -17.34 -9.77 18.30
CA PHE A 605 -18.51 -10.56 17.94
C PHE A 605 -18.84 -11.61 19.01
N GLU A 606 -20.13 -11.88 19.16
CA GLU A 606 -20.66 -12.85 20.12
C GLU A 606 -22.08 -13.26 19.71
N ASP A 607 -22.41 -14.57 19.76
CA ASP A 607 -23.75 -15.12 19.57
C ASP A 607 -24.53 -14.56 18.36
N GLY A 608 -23.90 -14.54 17.18
CA GLY A 608 -24.54 -14.04 15.96
C GLY A 608 -24.70 -12.52 15.91
N THR A 609 -23.97 -11.80 16.76
CA THR A 609 -23.92 -10.33 16.81
C THR A 609 -22.52 -9.86 16.51
N LEU A 610 -22.38 -8.77 15.78
CA LEU A 610 -21.12 -8.15 15.40
C LEU A 610 -21.10 -6.67 15.77
N THR A 611 -19.98 -6.19 16.33
CA THR A 611 -19.75 -4.76 16.52
C THR A 611 -18.36 -4.38 16.03
N TYR A 612 -18.20 -3.15 15.55
CA TYR A 612 -16.89 -2.62 15.15
C TYR A 612 -16.75 -1.14 15.50
N LEU A 613 -15.51 -0.69 15.67
CA LEU A 613 -15.22 0.70 15.97
C LEU A 613 -15.28 1.55 14.70
N THR A 614 -15.76 2.79 14.90
CA THR A 614 -15.73 3.85 13.90
C THR A 614 -15.37 5.18 14.58
N ARG A 615 -15.29 6.25 13.82
CA ARG A 615 -15.05 7.59 14.34
C ARG A 615 -15.88 8.65 13.62
N ARG A 616 -16.12 9.75 14.31
CA ARG A 616 -16.64 10.98 13.69
C ARG A 616 -15.84 12.21 14.16
N PRO A 617 -15.82 13.31 13.39
CA PRO A 617 -15.30 14.57 13.88
C PRO A 617 -16.08 15.02 15.12
N TYR A 618 -15.36 15.43 16.16
CA TYR A 618 -15.98 15.98 17.37
C TYR A 618 -16.24 17.49 17.22
N THR A 619 -17.30 17.96 17.83
CA THR A 619 -17.74 19.37 17.68
C THR A 619 -16.76 20.38 18.29
N LYS A 620 -16.05 19.99 19.36
CA LYS A 620 -15.05 20.84 20.00
C LYS A 620 -13.66 20.49 19.46
N LYS A 621 -12.82 21.50 19.29
CA LYS A 621 -11.41 21.34 18.94
C LYS A 621 -10.55 21.22 20.19
N ALA A 622 -9.35 20.68 20.06
CA ALA A 622 -8.33 20.69 21.08
C ALA A 622 -7.88 22.14 21.39
N PRO A 623 -7.27 22.41 22.56
CA PRO A 623 -6.82 23.75 22.94
C PRO A 623 -5.88 24.42 21.92
N ASP A 624 -5.12 23.63 21.18
CA ASP A 624 -4.23 24.09 20.09
C ASP A 624 -4.92 24.21 18.72
N GLY A 625 -6.26 24.05 18.67
CA GLY A 625 -7.06 24.14 17.46
C GLY A 625 -7.12 22.86 16.61
N ALA A 626 -6.44 21.78 17.01
CA ALA A 626 -6.47 20.50 16.29
C ALA A 626 -7.87 19.86 16.31
N THR A 627 -8.20 19.16 15.23
CA THR A 627 -9.46 18.41 15.14
C THR A 627 -9.41 17.20 16.07
N LEU A 628 -10.42 17.08 16.92
CA LEU A 628 -10.68 15.89 17.71
C LEU A 628 -11.68 14.99 17.00
N TYR A 629 -11.54 13.71 17.22
CA TYR A 629 -12.47 12.67 16.79
C TYR A 629 -13.05 11.96 17.99
N GLU A 630 -14.28 11.49 17.89
CA GLU A 630 -14.95 10.67 18.89
C GLU A 630 -15.02 9.22 18.42
N PHE A 631 -14.73 8.27 19.30
CA PHE A 631 -14.96 6.86 19.03
C PHE A 631 -16.44 6.53 19.02
N GLY A 632 -16.89 5.80 18.01
CA GLY A 632 -18.22 5.22 17.91
C GLY A 632 -18.16 3.71 17.74
N ILE A 633 -19.22 3.04 18.13
CA ILE A 633 -19.41 1.60 17.97
C ILE A 633 -20.63 1.39 17.09
N ILE A 634 -20.45 0.65 16.02
CA ILE A 634 -21.54 0.19 15.16
C ILE A 634 -21.80 -1.28 15.47
N GLY A 635 -23.03 -1.62 15.73
CA GLY A 635 -23.46 -2.99 15.99
C GLY A 635 -24.47 -3.49 14.97
N HIS A 636 -24.41 -4.79 14.66
CA HIS A 636 -25.39 -5.50 13.83
C HIS A 636 -25.74 -6.84 14.47
N GLY A 637 -26.98 -7.25 14.35
CA GLY A 637 -27.48 -8.52 14.83
C GLY A 637 -28.46 -8.43 16.00
N PRO A 638 -28.94 -9.56 16.53
CA PRO A 638 -30.00 -9.58 17.53
C PRO A 638 -29.61 -8.95 18.87
N GLY A 639 -28.32 -9.02 19.27
CA GLY A 639 -27.79 -8.43 20.48
C GLY A 639 -27.02 -7.11 20.26
N ALA A 640 -27.21 -6.45 19.11
CA ALA A 640 -26.40 -5.31 18.69
C ALA A 640 -26.30 -4.16 19.71
N GLU A 641 -27.43 -3.81 20.35
CA GLU A 641 -27.47 -2.72 21.34
C GLU A 641 -26.67 -3.06 22.61
N ALA A 642 -26.85 -4.29 23.12
CA ALA A 642 -26.15 -4.76 24.32
C ALA A 642 -24.63 -4.83 24.07
N LEU A 643 -24.21 -5.54 23.02
CA LEU A 643 -22.79 -5.70 22.72
C LEU A 643 -22.11 -4.36 22.38
N ALA A 644 -22.79 -3.46 21.64
CA ALA A 644 -22.24 -2.13 21.34
C ALA A 644 -22.12 -1.26 22.61
N SER A 645 -23.04 -1.38 23.56
CA SER A 645 -22.97 -0.70 24.85
C SER A 645 -21.81 -1.25 25.70
N ASP A 646 -21.63 -2.57 25.74
CA ASP A 646 -20.53 -3.20 26.48
C ASP A 646 -19.17 -2.78 25.92
N VAL A 647 -19.00 -2.78 24.61
CA VAL A 647 -17.77 -2.28 23.96
C VAL A 647 -17.56 -0.79 24.28
N ALA A 648 -18.60 0.03 24.21
CA ALA A 648 -18.52 1.45 24.52
C ALA A 648 -18.13 1.69 25.98
N ASP A 649 -18.63 0.88 26.92
CA ASP A 649 -18.27 0.95 28.34
C ASP A 649 -16.82 0.54 28.58
N GLN A 650 -16.32 -0.45 27.83
CA GLN A 650 -14.89 -0.78 27.86
C GLN A 650 -14.01 0.36 27.31
N VAL A 651 -14.42 1.05 26.26
CA VAL A 651 -13.72 2.23 25.73
C VAL A 651 -13.68 3.35 26.79
N ARG A 652 -14.79 3.59 27.49
CA ARG A 652 -14.87 4.59 28.58
C ARG A 652 -13.98 4.19 29.77
N THR A 653 -14.03 2.94 30.17
CA THR A 653 -13.21 2.38 31.27
C THR A 653 -11.73 2.54 30.98
N TRP A 654 -11.30 2.15 29.77
CA TRP A 654 -9.93 2.36 29.32
C TRP A 654 -9.53 3.84 29.37
N ASN A 655 -10.36 4.71 28.82
CA ASN A 655 -10.06 6.14 28.80
C ASN A 655 -9.94 6.78 30.19
N GLN A 656 -10.77 6.35 31.14
CA GLN A 656 -10.82 6.92 32.50
C GLN A 656 -9.66 6.45 33.37
N GLY A 657 -9.22 5.19 33.23
CA GLY A 657 -8.29 4.60 34.16
C GLY A 657 -6.99 4.07 33.62
N PHE A 658 -6.90 3.81 32.31
CA PHE A 658 -5.81 2.99 31.72
C PHE A 658 -5.11 3.61 30.52
N ARG A 659 -5.71 4.60 29.86
CA ARG A 659 -5.15 5.23 28.64
C ARG A 659 -3.76 5.83 28.83
N ALA A 660 -3.46 6.34 30.02
CA ALA A 660 -2.20 7.00 30.32
C ALA A 660 -1.18 6.08 31.02
N LEU A 661 -1.54 4.82 31.24
CA LEU A 661 -0.66 3.84 31.90
C LEU A 661 0.16 3.06 30.88
N ASP A 662 1.36 2.67 31.27
CA ASP A 662 2.18 1.73 30.52
C ASP A 662 1.61 0.31 30.63
N VAL A 663 1.97 -0.55 29.65
CA VAL A 663 1.53 -1.94 29.63
C VAL A 663 2.72 -2.87 29.74
N GLY A 664 2.72 -3.68 30.79
CA GLY A 664 3.69 -4.74 31.03
C GLY A 664 3.16 -6.11 30.59
N PHE A 665 4.09 -6.98 30.19
CA PHE A 665 3.80 -8.38 29.85
C PHE A 665 4.71 -9.29 30.67
N GLU A 666 4.17 -10.44 31.13
CA GLU A 666 4.95 -11.44 31.85
C GLU A 666 4.61 -12.84 31.31
N ILE A 667 5.64 -13.67 31.13
CA ILE A 667 5.50 -15.09 30.77
C ILE A 667 5.52 -15.90 32.05
N GLN A 668 4.49 -16.69 32.31
CA GLN A 668 4.38 -17.58 33.46
C GLN A 668 4.16 -19.03 32.98
N PRO A 669 4.68 -20.04 33.75
CA PRO A 669 4.31 -21.44 33.57
C PRO A 669 2.79 -21.63 33.73
N LEU A 670 2.22 -22.63 33.01
CA LEU A 670 0.79 -22.94 33.09
C LEU A 670 0.31 -23.41 34.47
N ASP A 671 1.22 -24.01 35.23
CA ASP A 671 0.98 -24.49 36.61
C ASP A 671 1.14 -23.40 37.68
N SER A 672 1.42 -22.16 37.27
CA SER A 672 1.49 -21.03 38.22
C SER A 672 0.17 -20.82 38.92
N ALA A 673 0.25 -20.39 40.20
CA ALA A 673 -0.93 -20.07 40.99
C ALA A 673 -1.83 -19.02 40.29
N PRO A 674 -3.17 -19.12 40.40
CA PRO A 674 -4.06 -18.14 39.88
C PRO A 674 -3.74 -16.74 40.39
N LEU A 675 -3.70 -15.75 39.48
CA LEU A 675 -3.46 -14.38 39.86
C LEU A 675 -4.66 -13.78 40.62
N ALA A 676 -4.38 -13.01 41.65
CA ALA A 676 -5.42 -12.24 42.33
C ALA A 676 -6.05 -11.24 41.31
N PRO A 677 -7.38 -11.12 41.26
CA PRO A 677 -8.04 -10.13 40.42
C PRO A 677 -7.56 -8.71 40.74
N LYS A 678 -7.15 -7.99 39.70
CA LYS A 678 -6.75 -6.59 39.78
C LYS A 678 -7.27 -5.86 38.54
N PRO A 679 -7.91 -4.69 38.67
CA PRO A 679 -8.30 -3.89 37.53
C PRO A 679 -7.10 -3.62 36.61
N GLY A 680 -7.29 -3.81 35.30
CA GLY A 680 -6.23 -3.63 34.29
C GLY A 680 -5.21 -4.76 34.24
N ARG A 681 -5.44 -5.90 34.92
CA ARG A 681 -4.63 -7.10 34.85
C ARG A 681 -5.44 -8.24 34.23
N PHE A 682 -4.89 -8.86 33.18
CA PHE A 682 -5.46 -9.98 32.47
C PHE A 682 -4.45 -11.10 32.34
N ALA A 683 -4.92 -12.34 32.27
CA ALA A 683 -4.08 -13.51 32.11
C ALA A 683 -4.73 -14.46 31.11
N PHE A 684 -3.97 -14.91 30.11
CA PHE A 684 -4.44 -15.83 29.08
C PHE A 684 -3.48 -17.00 28.95
N ASP A 685 -4.03 -18.20 29.05
CA ASP A 685 -3.30 -19.43 28.83
C ASP A 685 -3.27 -19.72 27.33
N ASN A 686 -2.07 -19.92 26.77
CA ASN A 686 -1.83 -20.50 25.47
C ASN A 686 -1.28 -21.93 25.65
N PRO A 687 -1.04 -22.71 24.57
CA PRO A 687 -0.59 -24.09 24.72
C PRO A 687 0.72 -24.30 25.51
N LEU A 688 1.53 -23.26 25.69
CA LEU A 688 2.88 -23.34 26.29
C LEU A 688 3.02 -22.67 27.63
N ASN A 689 2.37 -21.53 27.79
CA ASN A 689 2.56 -20.66 28.93
C ASN A 689 1.32 -19.77 29.15
N ARG A 690 1.30 -19.11 30.29
CA ARG A 690 0.37 -18.05 30.62
C ARG A 690 1.02 -16.72 30.30
N ILE A 691 0.33 -15.87 29.54
CA ILE A 691 0.74 -14.48 29.32
C ILE A 691 -0.10 -13.57 30.21
N VAL A 692 0.57 -12.86 31.10
CA VAL A 692 -0.04 -11.83 31.94
C VAL A 692 0.17 -10.48 31.28
N ILE A 693 -0.91 -9.70 31.16
CA ILE A 693 -0.92 -8.36 30.59
C ILE A 693 -1.43 -7.41 31.68
N GLU A 694 -0.66 -6.39 32.02
CA GLU A 694 -1.01 -5.49 33.13
C GLU A 694 -0.74 -4.04 32.77
N TRP A 695 -1.75 -3.20 32.94
CA TRP A 695 -1.63 -1.74 32.91
C TRP A 695 -1.13 -1.23 34.26
N GLN A 696 0.01 -0.49 34.25
CA GLN A 696 0.71 -0.08 35.47
C GLN A 696 1.31 1.33 35.37
#